data_7f195ac656b1df9dd3168b88137d0b0e
#
_entry.id   7f195ac656b1df9dd3168b88137d0b0e
#
_cell.length_a   1.000
_cell.length_b   1.000
_cell.length_c   1.000
_cell.angle_alpha   90.00
_cell.angle_beta   90.00
_cell.angle_gamma   90.00
#
_symmetry.space_group_name_H-M   'P 1'
#
loop_
_entity.id
_entity.type
_entity.pdbx_description
1 polymer ?
#
loop_
_entity_poly.entity_id
_entity_poly.type
_entity_poly.pdbx_seq_one_letter_code
_entity_poly.pdbx_strand_id
1 'polypeptide(L)'
;MLNKVSIVIQCPSFQNTLGHIKPQTPPEVQAEAARGVAERLLGHERAAKFLMVVNPDLGPTGLDTFLIKKNSLDQVEIFGSSGVAVAWGLHYYLKTYCNVHISWEGNQIELPQTLPDVRVKVTSNDRFRYYQNVCTLGYTFAWWQWDHWERNIDWMALNGINLALAFNGQEAIWQRVYLQLNFTSDEINEHFAGPAFLPWSRMGNIRGFGGPLTSSWHERSLRLQHRILQRMRELGIIPVLPAFTGHVPRAFPRLFPEANVTKSATWNSFSDKYCCPYLLEPTDPLFHKIGDQFLRTYIKEFGTDHIYNCDTFNENEPPTSELKFLRNVGHSIFQTMLSVDPQAIWLMQGWLFVHDAVFWTEPRIKTFLTSVPLGRLIVLDLQSEQFPLYGKLKSYYGQPFIWCMLHNFGGTLGMFGSAQIINRRVFEGRNMEGSTMIGTGLTPEGINQNYVIYELMNEMAYRQEPVNLDNWFEDYASRRYGAWNEYAVAAWKNLGSTVYNFRGISKIRGKYVITRRPSLNLARLTWYDPEKFYSTWYTFLQARHGRQNSTLYRHDVVDITRQALQLKADKIYSALVESFNQKDMTTFKLQADRLLELFDDLEAILASSEDFLLGTWLEMAKNLATNDAESKLYEYNARNQITLWGPRGEIRDYANKQWSGIVSDYFKPRWAIFLDGLTTSLTKGTSLNITRINERIFKEVEKPFTLSRKIYPTNATEKWLKYRSMNFIKIVIIDKRTLYNSRIKLQNWKQQRQIRAESKKGENRKFAYELYKKELHTIHKYLSTLPSTSARPVNYR
;
A
#
# COMPACT_ATOMS: atom_id res chain seq x y z
N MET A 1 -16.49 -44.78 -8.92
CA MET A 1 -16.42 -44.09 -7.63
C MET A 1 -15.04 -44.31 -7.03
N LEU A 2 -14.13 -43.42 -7.28
CA LEU A 2 -12.80 -43.41 -6.62
C LEU A 2 -12.87 -42.34 -5.53
N ASN A 3 -12.89 -42.81 -4.27
CA ASN A 3 -12.73 -41.92 -3.11
C ASN A 3 -11.39 -41.20 -3.20
N LYS A 4 -11.41 -39.92 -3.57
CA LYS A 4 -10.29 -39.04 -3.34
C LYS A 4 -10.20 -38.80 -1.83
N VAL A 5 -9.33 -39.52 -1.17
CA VAL A 5 -8.90 -39.16 0.17
C VAL A 5 -8.08 -37.86 0.01
N SER A 6 -8.69 -36.74 0.35
CA SER A 6 -7.95 -35.49 0.51
C SER A 6 -7.05 -35.65 1.73
N ILE A 7 -5.78 -35.89 1.51
CA ILE A 7 -4.77 -35.79 2.55
C ILE A 7 -4.71 -34.31 2.90
N VAL A 8 -5.40 -33.91 3.96
CA VAL A 8 -5.18 -32.60 4.61
C VAL A 8 -3.81 -32.70 5.21
N ILE A 9 -2.79 -32.15 4.54
CA ILE A 9 -1.48 -31.92 5.13
C ILE A 9 -1.71 -30.88 6.23
N GLN A 10 -1.81 -31.32 7.47
CA GLN A 10 -1.85 -30.44 8.63
C GLN A 10 -0.54 -29.67 8.67
N CYS A 11 -0.60 -28.32 8.48
CA CYS A 11 0.51 -27.44 8.84
C CYS A 11 0.97 -27.75 10.27
N PRO A 12 2.28 -27.74 10.55
CA PRO A 12 2.78 -27.93 11.92
C PRO A 12 2.08 -26.95 12.85
N SER A 13 1.41 -27.43 13.86
CA SER A 13 0.48 -26.61 14.64
C SER A 13 1.16 -25.58 15.53
N PHE A 14 2.50 -25.58 15.70
CA PHE A 14 3.24 -24.69 16.63
C PHE A 14 2.48 -24.38 17.93
N GLN A 15 1.52 -25.26 18.31
CA GLN A 15 0.63 -25.00 19.44
C GLN A 15 1.41 -24.88 20.75
N ASN A 16 2.50 -25.63 20.90
CA ASN A 16 3.34 -25.59 22.09
C ASN A 16 4.11 -24.26 22.23
N THR A 17 4.44 -23.61 21.13
CA THR A 17 5.23 -22.37 21.12
C THR A 17 4.40 -21.11 20.86
N LEU A 18 3.32 -21.22 20.11
CA LEU A 18 2.47 -20.07 19.75
C LEU A 18 1.06 -20.14 20.39
N GLY A 19 0.70 -21.21 21.12
CA GLY A 19 -0.63 -21.41 21.67
C GLY A 19 -1.11 -20.29 22.61
N HIS A 20 -0.17 -19.62 23.28
CA HIS A 20 -0.46 -18.50 24.18
C HIS A 20 -0.72 -17.17 23.41
N ILE A 21 -0.32 -17.08 22.15
CA ILE A 21 -0.60 -15.89 21.31
C ILE A 21 -2.04 -15.96 20.83
N LYS A 22 -2.93 -15.41 21.62
CA LYS A 22 -4.38 -15.41 21.41
C LYS A 22 -5.01 -14.19 22.11
N PRO A 23 -6.23 -13.78 21.76
CA PRO A 23 -6.94 -12.72 22.48
C PRO A 23 -7.04 -13.02 23.99
N GLN A 24 -6.74 -12.03 24.82
CA GLN A 24 -6.82 -12.13 26.27
C GLN A 24 -8.09 -11.48 26.84
N THR A 25 -8.78 -10.67 26.01
CA THR A 25 -10.00 -9.95 26.39
C THR A 25 -11.18 -10.95 26.51
N PRO A 26 -12.05 -10.80 27.52
CA PRO A 26 -13.22 -11.66 27.67
C PRO A 26 -14.12 -11.69 26.43
N PRO A 27 -14.79 -12.83 26.13
CA PRO A 27 -15.63 -12.98 24.95
C PRO A 27 -16.76 -11.95 24.84
N GLU A 28 -17.34 -11.55 25.97
CA GLU A 28 -18.43 -10.56 26.04
C GLU A 28 -17.97 -9.18 25.60
N VAL A 29 -16.76 -8.77 26.02
CA VAL A 29 -16.15 -7.50 25.62
C VAL A 29 -15.81 -7.51 24.14
N GLN A 30 -15.31 -8.63 23.64
CA GLN A 30 -15.03 -8.80 22.20
C GLN A 30 -16.30 -8.73 21.36
N ALA A 31 -17.41 -9.33 21.84
CA ALA A 31 -18.71 -9.29 21.16
C ALA A 31 -19.26 -7.85 21.13
N GLU A 32 -19.14 -7.11 22.24
CA GLU A 32 -19.56 -5.72 22.32
C GLU A 32 -18.73 -4.81 21.39
N ALA A 33 -17.41 -5.00 21.34
CA ALA A 33 -16.54 -4.29 20.41
C ALA A 33 -16.90 -4.55 18.94
N ALA A 34 -17.22 -5.82 18.59
CA ALA A 34 -17.66 -6.18 17.26
C ALA A 34 -19.03 -5.57 16.91
N ARG A 35 -19.95 -5.47 17.90
CA ARG A 35 -21.23 -4.75 17.72
C ARG A 35 -20.99 -3.28 17.44
N GLY A 36 -20.07 -2.63 18.15
CA GLY A 36 -19.67 -1.25 17.89
C GLY A 36 -19.15 -1.05 16.47
N VAL A 37 -18.41 -2.02 15.91
CA VAL A 37 -18.00 -1.99 14.48
C VAL A 37 -19.24 -1.99 13.56
N ALA A 38 -20.21 -2.85 13.83
CA ALA A 38 -21.45 -2.90 13.04
C ALA A 38 -22.24 -1.59 13.14
N GLU A 39 -22.33 -0.98 14.31
CA GLU A 39 -23.05 0.28 14.51
C GLU A 39 -22.39 1.46 13.79
N ARG A 40 -21.06 1.56 13.82
CA ARG A 40 -20.32 2.59 13.06
C ARG A 40 -20.45 2.38 11.55
N LEU A 41 -20.52 1.14 11.09
CA LEU A 41 -20.64 0.81 9.67
C LEU A 41 -22.07 1.02 9.14
N LEU A 42 -23.07 0.49 9.83
CA LEU A 42 -24.45 0.35 9.33
C LEU A 42 -25.41 1.39 9.91
N GLY A 43 -25.04 2.03 11.03
CA GLY A 43 -25.95 2.77 11.89
C GLY A 43 -26.73 1.86 12.84
N HIS A 44 -27.17 2.39 13.98
CA HIS A 44 -27.76 1.63 15.09
C HIS A 44 -28.97 0.76 14.67
N GLU A 45 -29.90 1.31 13.92
CA GLU A 45 -31.13 0.61 13.49
C GLU A 45 -30.83 -0.64 12.65
N ARG A 46 -29.90 -0.51 11.68
CA ARG A 46 -29.54 -1.65 10.81
C ARG A 46 -28.66 -2.66 11.54
N ALA A 47 -27.76 -2.18 12.41
CA ALA A 47 -26.90 -3.05 13.23
C ALA A 47 -27.73 -3.93 14.18
N ALA A 48 -28.86 -3.45 14.70
CA ALA A 48 -29.77 -4.21 15.57
C ALA A 48 -30.36 -5.47 14.93
N LYS A 49 -30.28 -5.59 13.58
CA LYS A 49 -30.69 -6.81 12.85
C LYS A 49 -29.65 -7.94 12.94
N PHE A 50 -28.47 -7.68 13.50
CA PHE A 50 -27.38 -8.63 13.63
C PHE A 50 -27.12 -8.93 15.12
N LEU A 51 -27.27 -10.20 15.50
CA LEU A 51 -26.89 -10.67 16.83
C LEU A 51 -25.47 -11.24 16.79
N MET A 52 -24.58 -10.69 17.59
CA MET A 52 -23.16 -11.02 17.59
C MET A 52 -22.76 -11.74 18.87
N VAL A 53 -22.15 -12.91 18.73
CA VAL A 53 -21.77 -13.78 19.85
C VAL A 53 -20.34 -14.28 19.66
N VAL A 54 -19.49 -14.11 20.64
CA VAL A 54 -18.15 -14.71 20.66
C VAL A 54 -18.20 -16.02 21.46
N ASN A 55 -17.80 -17.11 20.80
CA ASN A 55 -17.64 -18.43 21.38
C ASN A 55 -16.27 -18.98 21.00
N PRO A 56 -15.27 -18.95 21.91
CA PRO A 56 -13.90 -19.42 21.64
C PRO A 56 -13.82 -20.88 21.19
N ASP A 57 -14.79 -21.71 21.52
CA ASP A 57 -14.82 -23.13 21.18
C ASP A 57 -15.55 -23.43 19.85
N LEU A 58 -15.90 -22.43 19.08
CA LEU A 58 -16.67 -22.57 17.84
C LEU A 58 -15.94 -23.39 16.75
N GLY A 59 -14.62 -23.36 16.72
CA GLY A 59 -13.79 -23.97 15.70
C GLY A 59 -12.52 -24.61 16.22
N PRO A 60 -11.63 -25.06 15.33
CA PRO A 60 -10.32 -25.61 15.72
C PRO A 60 -9.48 -24.60 16.50
N THR A 61 -8.76 -25.06 17.50
CA THR A 61 -7.87 -24.23 18.32
C THR A 61 -6.86 -23.47 17.46
N GLY A 62 -6.80 -22.16 17.62
CA GLY A 62 -5.86 -21.28 16.92
C GLY A 62 -6.31 -20.86 15.52
N LEU A 63 -7.47 -21.30 15.04
CA LEU A 63 -8.04 -20.85 13.77
C LEU A 63 -9.35 -20.09 14.02
N ASP A 64 -9.43 -18.88 13.50
CA ASP A 64 -10.67 -18.12 13.57
C ASP A 64 -11.77 -18.77 12.74
N THR A 65 -12.93 -18.92 13.37
CA THR A 65 -14.12 -19.54 12.78
C THR A 65 -15.32 -18.65 13.02
N PHE A 66 -16.18 -18.48 12.02
CA PHE A 66 -17.50 -17.89 12.20
C PHE A 66 -18.61 -18.80 11.67
N LEU A 67 -19.79 -18.70 12.28
CA LEU A 67 -21.03 -19.35 11.87
C LEU A 67 -22.10 -18.27 11.73
N ILE A 68 -22.75 -18.24 10.59
CA ILE A 68 -23.86 -17.33 10.30
C ILE A 68 -25.13 -18.16 10.12
N LYS A 69 -26.22 -17.75 10.75
CA LYS A 69 -27.55 -18.31 10.55
C LYS A 69 -28.62 -17.25 10.86
N LYS A 70 -29.82 -17.44 10.40
CA LYS A 70 -30.98 -16.58 10.72
C LYS A 70 -31.82 -17.23 11.82
N ASN A 71 -32.33 -16.43 12.75
CA ASN A 71 -33.20 -16.91 13.82
C ASN A 71 -34.70 -16.71 13.47
N SER A 72 -35.60 -17.18 14.34
CA SER A 72 -37.04 -17.06 14.17
C SER A 72 -37.58 -15.63 14.29
N LEU A 73 -36.76 -14.70 14.79
CA LEU A 73 -37.10 -13.27 14.94
C LEU A 73 -36.63 -12.44 13.74
N ASP A 74 -36.28 -13.09 12.62
CA ASP A 74 -35.77 -12.44 11.41
C ASP A 74 -34.41 -11.71 11.59
N GLN A 75 -33.62 -12.04 12.66
CA GLN A 75 -32.30 -11.51 12.90
C GLN A 75 -31.24 -12.48 12.36
N VAL A 76 -30.12 -11.90 11.87
CA VAL A 76 -28.95 -12.68 11.47
C VAL A 76 -28.04 -12.85 12.67
N GLU A 77 -27.87 -14.10 13.11
CA GLU A 77 -26.97 -14.46 14.20
C GLU A 77 -25.57 -14.76 13.65
N ILE A 78 -24.55 -14.09 14.17
CA ILE A 78 -23.14 -14.28 13.80
C ILE A 78 -22.38 -14.72 15.05
N PHE A 79 -21.99 -15.99 15.07
CA PHE A 79 -21.10 -16.56 16.08
C PHE A 79 -19.68 -16.53 15.55
N GLY A 80 -18.72 -16.12 16.37
CA GLY A 80 -17.31 -16.13 16.01
C GLY A 80 -16.44 -16.68 17.15
N SER A 81 -15.29 -17.28 16.83
CA SER A 81 -14.33 -17.72 17.83
C SER A 81 -13.61 -16.58 18.53
N SER A 82 -13.69 -15.38 17.96
CA SER A 82 -13.12 -14.12 18.49
C SER A 82 -14.00 -12.94 18.03
N GLY A 83 -13.78 -11.76 18.57
CA GLY A 83 -14.40 -10.52 18.09
C GLY A 83 -14.05 -10.21 16.63
N VAL A 84 -12.80 -10.46 16.21
CA VAL A 84 -12.37 -10.42 14.80
C VAL A 84 -13.18 -11.38 13.96
N ALA A 85 -13.36 -12.63 14.41
CA ALA A 85 -14.12 -13.63 13.66
C ALA A 85 -15.59 -13.23 13.49
N VAL A 86 -16.20 -12.59 14.49
CA VAL A 86 -17.57 -12.04 14.41
C VAL A 86 -17.66 -10.91 13.40
N ALA A 87 -16.75 -9.92 13.49
CA ALA A 87 -16.71 -8.79 12.55
C ALA A 87 -16.44 -9.26 11.12
N TRP A 88 -15.54 -10.24 10.94
CA TRP A 88 -15.27 -10.88 9.65
C TRP A 88 -16.49 -11.62 9.11
N GLY A 89 -17.22 -12.35 9.97
CA GLY A 89 -18.48 -13.00 9.61
C GLY A 89 -19.53 -11.99 9.15
N LEU A 90 -19.65 -10.84 9.81
CA LEU A 90 -20.51 -9.74 9.36
C LEU A 90 -20.13 -9.27 7.96
N HIS A 91 -18.86 -8.93 7.73
CA HIS A 91 -18.40 -8.49 6.41
C HIS A 91 -18.59 -9.57 5.33
N TYR A 92 -18.30 -10.83 5.66
CA TYR A 92 -18.57 -11.96 4.76
C TYR A 92 -20.05 -12.05 4.35
N TYR A 93 -20.98 -11.92 5.32
CA TYR A 93 -22.41 -11.92 5.05
C TYR A 93 -22.82 -10.74 4.17
N LEU A 94 -22.43 -9.53 4.54
CA LEU A 94 -22.75 -8.30 3.82
C LEU A 94 -22.23 -8.35 2.39
N LYS A 95 -20.99 -8.79 2.20
CA LYS A 95 -20.33 -8.90 0.92
C LYS A 95 -20.94 -9.98 0.03
N THR A 96 -21.16 -11.18 0.58
CA THR A 96 -21.53 -12.36 -0.21
C THR A 96 -23.01 -12.42 -0.50
N TYR A 97 -23.85 -11.98 0.43
CA TYR A 97 -25.29 -12.16 0.35
C TYR A 97 -26.09 -10.86 0.23
N CYS A 98 -25.49 -9.73 0.58
CA CYS A 98 -26.17 -8.42 0.52
C CYS A 98 -25.59 -7.47 -0.54
N ASN A 99 -24.63 -7.90 -1.35
CA ASN A 99 -24.01 -7.10 -2.40
C ASN A 99 -23.35 -5.79 -1.88
N VAL A 100 -22.88 -5.81 -0.62
CA VAL A 100 -22.22 -4.67 0.02
C VAL A 100 -20.73 -4.62 -0.34
N HIS A 101 -20.20 -3.41 -0.46
CA HIS A 101 -18.77 -3.16 -0.65
C HIS A 101 -18.24 -2.19 0.41
N ILE A 102 -17.11 -2.55 1.02
CA ILE A 102 -16.41 -1.76 2.05
C ILE A 102 -14.97 -1.59 1.62
N SER A 103 -14.52 -0.35 1.45
CA SER A 103 -13.15 -0.05 1.04
C SER A 103 -12.61 1.21 1.73
N TRP A 104 -11.34 1.50 1.50
CA TRP A 104 -10.71 2.73 2.02
C TRP A 104 -11.30 4.01 1.41
N GLU A 105 -11.67 3.96 0.12
CA GLU A 105 -12.22 5.09 -0.63
C GLU A 105 -13.68 5.38 -0.28
N GLY A 106 -14.39 4.40 0.29
CA GLY A 106 -15.80 4.53 0.66
C GLY A 106 -16.52 3.21 0.78
N ASN A 107 -17.78 3.30 1.15
CA ASN A 107 -18.63 2.14 1.35
C ASN A 107 -19.88 2.24 0.45
N GLN A 108 -20.30 1.09 -0.08
CA GLN A 108 -21.62 0.88 -0.67
C GLN A 108 -22.35 -0.10 0.25
N ILE A 109 -23.33 0.40 1.03
CA ILE A 109 -24.07 -0.34 2.07
C ILE A 109 -25.58 -0.26 1.86
N GLU A 110 -26.04 -0.47 0.66
CA GLU A 110 -27.46 -0.65 0.38
C GLU A 110 -27.86 -2.08 0.71
N LEU A 111 -28.61 -2.24 1.80
CA LEU A 111 -29.07 -3.56 2.24
C LEU A 111 -30.37 -3.94 1.52
N PRO A 112 -30.59 -5.24 1.22
CA PRO A 112 -31.88 -5.73 0.74
C PRO A 112 -32.97 -5.52 1.80
N GLN A 113 -34.22 -5.34 1.37
CA GLN A 113 -35.36 -5.17 2.26
C GLN A 113 -35.47 -6.32 3.27
N THR A 114 -35.34 -7.55 2.79
CA THR A 114 -35.28 -8.75 3.61
C THR A 114 -33.87 -9.32 3.57
N LEU A 115 -33.25 -9.47 4.74
CA LEU A 115 -31.93 -10.07 4.84
C LEU A 115 -31.97 -11.55 4.42
N PRO A 116 -31.08 -12.03 3.55
CA PRO A 116 -31.04 -13.42 3.09
C PRO A 116 -30.93 -14.43 4.24
N ASP A 117 -31.75 -15.50 4.18
CA ASP A 117 -31.61 -16.63 5.09
C ASP A 117 -30.50 -17.56 4.61
N VAL A 118 -29.48 -17.69 5.42
CA VAL A 118 -28.30 -18.51 5.10
C VAL A 118 -27.85 -19.28 6.35
N ARG A 119 -27.21 -20.42 6.12
CA ARG A 119 -26.50 -21.15 7.15
C ARG A 119 -25.11 -21.51 6.61
N VAL A 120 -24.09 -20.83 7.10
CA VAL A 120 -22.71 -21.02 6.63
C VAL A 120 -21.74 -20.97 7.81
N LYS A 121 -20.78 -21.91 7.80
CA LYS A 121 -19.66 -21.92 8.74
C LYS A 121 -18.37 -21.81 7.94
N VAL A 122 -17.50 -20.86 8.29
CA VAL A 122 -16.20 -20.64 7.65
C VAL A 122 -15.12 -20.65 8.72
N THR A 123 -14.04 -21.38 8.44
CA THR A 123 -12.85 -21.41 9.28
C THR A 123 -11.67 -20.88 8.46
N SER A 124 -10.81 -20.07 9.07
CA SER A 124 -9.57 -19.60 8.45
C SER A 124 -8.64 -20.76 8.12
N ASN A 125 -7.89 -20.66 7.02
CA ASN A 125 -6.91 -21.68 6.66
C ASN A 125 -5.67 -21.63 7.57
N ASP A 126 -5.34 -20.46 8.04
CA ASP A 126 -4.11 -20.16 8.77
C ASP A 126 -4.42 -19.44 10.09
N ARG A 127 -3.47 -19.53 11.03
CA ARG A 127 -3.58 -18.93 12.36
C ARG A 127 -3.66 -17.41 12.32
N PHE A 128 -2.78 -16.76 11.52
CA PHE A 128 -2.63 -15.30 11.50
C PHE A 128 -3.02 -14.69 10.17
N ARG A 129 -3.65 -13.53 10.22
CA ARG A 129 -3.84 -12.56 9.13
C ARG A 129 -3.17 -11.28 9.60
N TYR A 130 -1.95 -11.10 9.09
CA TYR A 130 -1.04 -10.03 9.52
C TYR A 130 -1.30 -8.72 8.78
N TYR A 131 -1.12 -7.62 9.44
CA TYR A 131 -1.14 -6.27 8.86
C TYR A 131 -0.10 -5.41 9.57
N GLN A 132 0.71 -4.83 8.99
CA GLN A 132 1.13 -3.82 8.06
C GLN A 132 2.67 -3.85 7.92
N ASN A 133 3.25 -2.88 7.14
CA ASN A 133 4.69 -2.65 7.05
C ASN A 133 5.16 -1.69 8.16
N VAL A 134 6.40 -1.83 8.61
CA VAL A 134 7.01 -0.90 9.58
C VAL A 134 7.07 0.54 9.06
N CYS A 135 7.16 0.72 7.72
CA CYS A 135 7.23 2.03 7.06
C CYS A 135 5.88 2.73 6.94
N THR A 136 4.75 2.03 7.06
CA THR A 136 3.41 2.62 6.88
C THR A 136 3.15 3.79 7.81
N LEU A 137 3.74 3.74 9.02
CA LEU A 137 3.70 4.80 10.03
C LEU A 137 4.41 6.10 9.60
N GLY A 138 5.33 6.05 8.64
CA GLY A 138 5.97 7.22 8.05
C GLY A 138 5.33 7.66 6.73
N TYR A 139 4.45 6.85 6.16
CA TYR A 139 3.73 7.15 4.91
C TYR A 139 2.25 7.45 5.20
N THR A 140 1.35 6.54 4.93
CA THR A 140 -0.09 6.83 5.03
C THR A 140 -0.51 7.23 6.45
N PHE A 141 0.07 6.63 7.48
CA PHE A 141 -0.35 6.83 8.88
C PHE A 141 0.36 7.97 9.59
N ALA A 142 1.30 8.67 8.96
CA ALA A 142 2.16 9.66 9.61
C ALA A 142 1.37 10.76 10.36
N TRP A 143 0.22 11.16 9.82
CA TRP A 143 -0.61 12.25 10.35
C TRP A 143 -1.97 11.79 10.88
N TRP A 144 -2.14 10.47 11.08
CA TRP A 144 -3.41 9.94 11.53
C TRP A 144 -3.71 10.27 12.98
N GLN A 145 -4.95 10.69 13.19
CA GLN A 145 -5.58 10.84 14.51
C GLN A 145 -6.49 9.64 14.77
N TRP A 146 -7.24 9.69 15.87
CA TRP A 146 -8.04 8.56 16.32
C TRP A 146 -9.11 8.12 15.32
N ASP A 147 -9.81 9.06 14.70
CA ASP A 147 -10.86 8.78 13.71
C ASP A 147 -10.37 7.91 12.55
N HIS A 148 -9.16 8.21 12.05
CA HIS A 148 -8.52 7.40 11.02
C HIS A 148 -8.10 6.02 11.55
N TRP A 149 -7.54 5.97 12.76
CA TRP A 149 -7.16 4.71 13.39
C TRP A 149 -8.38 3.85 13.72
N GLU A 150 -9.46 4.42 14.27
CA GLU A 150 -10.69 3.70 14.57
C GLU A 150 -11.27 3.06 13.31
N ARG A 151 -11.40 3.85 12.24
CA ARG A 151 -11.87 3.34 10.94
C ARG A 151 -10.96 2.23 10.39
N ASN A 152 -9.64 2.37 10.52
CA ASN A 152 -8.69 1.36 10.05
C ASN A 152 -8.72 0.08 10.89
N ILE A 153 -8.88 0.18 12.21
CA ILE A 153 -9.02 -0.98 13.10
C ILE A 153 -10.33 -1.70 12.83
N ASP A 154 -11.42 -0.97 12.60
CA ASP A 154 -12.70 -1.55 12.17
C ASP A 154 -12.55 -2.29 10.82
N TRP A 155 -11.85 -1.68 9.86
CA TRP A 155 -11.53 -2.31 8.59
C TRP A 155 -10.69 -3.58 8.77
N MET A 156 -9.70 -3.56 9.66
CA MET A 156 -8.92 -4.76 9.98
C MET A 156 -9.82 -5.89 10.49
N ALA A 157 -10.68 -5.62 11.48
CA ALA A 157 -11.58 -6.62 12.04
C ALA A 157 -12.57 -7.17 10.98
N LEU A 158 -13.17 -6.30 10.17
CA LEU A 158 -14.06 -6.68 9.06
C LEU A 158 -13.37 -7.56 8.01
N ASN A 159 -12.06 -7.43 7.82
CA ASN A 159 -11.26 -8.24 6.90
C ASN A 159 -10.56 -9.44 7.58
N GLY A 160 -10.89 -9.73 8.83
CA GLY A 160 -10.37 -10.88 9.55
C GLY A 160 -8.91 -10.75 10.01
N ILE A 161 -8.33 -9.54 9.98
CA ILE A 161 -6.96 -9.29 10.45
C ILE A 161 -6.92 -9.43 11.97
N ASN A 162 -6.10 -10.35 12.45
CA ASN A 162 -5.99 -10.67 13.87
C ASN A 162 -4.60 -10.48 14.47
N LEU A 163 -3.63 -10.03 13.66
CA LEU A 163 -2.26 -9.73 14.08
C LEU A 163 -1.78 -8.46 13.37
N ALA A 164 -1.43 -7.39 14.11
CA ALA A 164 -1.04 -6.14 13.49
C ALA A 164 0.02 -5.36 14.28
N LEU A 165 0.88 -4.61 13.57
CA LEU A 165 1.87 -3.73 14.20
C LEU A 165 1.20 -2.60 15.00
N ALA A 166 1.78 -2.27 16.16
CA ALA A 166 1.32 -1.19 17.03
C ALA A 166 2.52 -0.42 17.60
N PHE A 167 3.12 0.45 16.78
CA PHE A 167 4.40 1.11 17.07
C PHE A 167 4.31 2.58 17.48
N ASN A 168 3.10 3.14 17.58
CA ASN A 168 2.96 4.52 18.03
C ASN A 168 3.50 4.68 19.46
N GLY A 169 4.03 5.87 19.76
CA GLY A 169 4.46 6.22 21.10
C GLY A 169 5.77 5.61 21.59
N GLN A 170 6.45 4.75 20.81
CA GLN A 170 7.70 4.14 21.26
C GLN A 170 8.83 5.17 21.49
N GLU A 171 8.85 6.28 20.77
CA GLU A 171 9.83 7.36 20.97
C GLU A 171 9.69 8.03 22.33
N ALA A 172 8.46 8.13 22.85
CA ALA A 172 8.23 8.64 24.22
C ALA A 172 8.77 7.67 25.28
N ILE A 173 8.70 6.36 25.04
CA ILE A 173 9.30 5.36 25.93
C ILE A 173 10.83 5.43 25.84
N TRP A 174 11.39 5.51 24.64
CA TRP A 174 12.83 5.70 24.42
C TRP A 174 13.35 7.00 25.08
N GLN A 175 12.61 8.10 24.97
CA GLN A 175 12.96 9.35 25.65
C GLN A 175 13.10 9.13 27.17
N ARG A 176 12.15 8.44 27.81
CA ARG A 176 12.22 8.12 29.24
C ARG A 176 13.44 7.27 29.57
N VAL A 177 13.71 6.24 28.76
CA VAL A 177 14.87 5.34 28.96
C VAL A 177 16.19 6.11 28.83
N TYR A 178 16.34 6.93 27.78
CA TYR A 178 17.56 7.69 27.59
C TYR A 178 17.79 8.77 28.67
N LEU A 179 16.73 9.43 29.13
CA LEU A 179 16.83 10.36 30.27
C LEU A 179 17.26 9.64 31.55
N GLN A 180 16.75 8.44 31.83
CA GLN A 180 17.20 7.62 32.96
C GLN A 180 18.67 7.17 32.85
N LEU A 181 19.17 7.07 31.61
CA LEU A 181 20.57 6.77 31.29
C LEU A 181 21.46 8.02 31.27
N ASN A 182 20.94 9.20 31.69
CA ASN A 182 21.64 10.50 31.75
C ASN A 182 22.02 11.08 30.37
N PHE A 183 21.27 10.76 29.31
CA PHE A 183 21.33 11.53 28.07
C PHE A 183 20.65 12.88 28.26
N THR A 184 21.20 13.90 27.63
CA THR A 184 20.56 15.22 27.59
C THR A 184 19.40 15.23 26.57
N SER A 185 18.47 16.17 26.73
CA SER A 185 17.36 16.34 25.77
C SER A 185 17.86 16.65 24.36
N ASP A 186 18.95 17.40 24.20
CA ASP A 186 19.53 17.72 22.89
C ASP A 186 20.09 16.48 22.20
N GLU A 187 20.77 15.60 22.95
CA GLU A 187 21.30 14.34 22.43
C GLU A 187 20.18 13.39 21.98
N ILE A 188 19.08 13.37 22.72
CA ILE A 188 17.87 12.59 22.37
C ILE A 188 17.21 13.20 21.12
N ASN A 189 17.06 14.52 21.07
CA ASN A 189 16.48 15.24 19.93
C ASN A 189 17.30 15.06 18.65
N GLU A 190 18.63 14.92 18.77
CA GLU A 190 19.50 14.62 17.63
C GLU A 190 19.37 13.19 17.12
N HIS A 191 18.91 12.26 17.98
CA HIS A 191 18.73 10.85 17.63
C HIS A 191 17.45 10.60 16.85
N PHE A 192 16.31 11.15 17.28
CA PHE A 192 15.02 10.92 16.61
C PHE A 192 14.90 11.76 15.34
N ALA A 193 14.43 11.13 14.27
CA ALA A 193 13.96 11.84 13.09
C ALA A 193 12.61 12.52 13.35
N GLY A 194 12.19 13.41 12.45
CA GLY A 194 10.87 14.03 12.52
C GLY A 194 9.71 13.06 12.27
N PRO A 195 8.47 13.51 12.53
CA PRO A 195 7.28 12.66 12.54
C PRO A 195 7.09 11.75 11.33
N ALA A 196 7.33 12.26 10.12
CA ALA A 196 7.16 11.47 8.89
C ALA A 196 8.35 10.52 8.61
N PHE A 197 9.41 10.58 9.39
CA PHE A 197 10.65 9.84 9.14
C PHE A 197 11.04 8.86 10.27
N LEU A 198 10.18 8.68 11.25
CA LEU A 198 10.39 7.79 12.40
C LEU A 198 10.71 6.34 12.02
N PRO A 199 10.07 5.71 11.03
CA PRO A 199 10.41 4.34 10.66
C PRO A 199 11.89 4.15 10.33
N TRP A 200 12.48 5.06 9.58
CA TRP A 200 13.91 4.98 9.19
C TRP A 200 14.87 5.33 10.33
N SER A 201 14.40 6.09 11.32
CA SER A 201 15.14 6.28 12.58
C SER A 201 15.15 4.99 13.41
N ARG A 202 14.00 4.31 13.52
CA ARG A 202 13.84 3.03 14.22
C ARG A 202 14.71 1.92 13.62
N MET A 203 14.85 1.90 12.29
CA MET A 203 15.64 0.92 11.54
C MET A 203 17.13 1.29 11.43
N GLY A 204 17.59 2.39 12.06
CA GLY A 204 18.99 2.78 12.04
C GLY A 204 19.50 3.39 10.73
N ASN A 205 18.60 3.84 9.84
CA ASN A 205 18.97 4.45 8.57
C ASN A 205 19.34 5.92 8.72
N ILE A 206 18.49 6.71 9.39
CA ILE A 206 18.65 8.16 9.57
C ILE A 206 18.44 8.58 11.03
N ARG A 207 18.90 9.79 11.36
CA ARG A 207 18.70 10.45 12.64
C ARG A 207 18.50 11.95 12.44
N GLY A 208 17.77 12.62 13.32
CA GLY A 208 17.62 14.07 13.38
C GLY A 208 16.95 14.76 12.19
N PHE A 209 16.82 14.11 11.02
CA PHE A 209 16.21 14.71 9.85
C PHE A 209 14.70 14.95 10.05
N GLY A 210 14.26 16.18 9.84
CA GLY A 210 12.86 16.59 10.04
C GLY A 210 12.45 16.78 11.50
N GLY A 211 13.35 16.57 12.45
CA GLY A 211 13.13 16.80 13.87
C GLY A 211 13.46 18.23 14.33
N PRO A 212 13.44 18.46 15.67
CA PRO A 212 13.23 17.49 16.73
C PRO A 212 11.76 17.10 16.93
N LEU A 213 11.51 16.00 17.66
CA LEU A 213 10.18 15.69 18.18
C LEU A 213 9.88 16.58 19.36
N THR A 214 8.66 17.12 19.42
CA THR A 214 8.21 17.99 20.50
C THR A 214 7.59 17.22 21.67
N SER A 215 7.52 17.80 22.85
CA SER A 215 6.83 17.17 23.99
C SER A 215 5.37 16.85 23.68
N SER A 216 4.68 17.75 22.97
CA SER A 216 3.30 17.53 22.51
C SER A 216 3.17 16.34 21.58
N TRP A 217 4.17 16.06 20.72
CA TRP A 217 4.21 14.86 19.88
C TRP A 217 4.32 13.60 20.74
N HIS A 218 5.24 13.57 21.69
CA HIS A 218 5.43 12.42 22.59
C HIS A 218 4.15 12.13 23.39
N GLU A 219 3.57 13.12 24.03
CA GLU A 219 2.33 12.97 24.82
C GLU A 219 1.14 12.50 23.97
N ARG A 220 0.96 13.10 22.79
CA ARG A 220 -0.11 12.68 21.87
C ARG A 220 0.08 11.24 21.41
N SER A 221 1.30 10.87 21.03
CA SER A 221 1.62 9.53 20.56
C SER A 221 1.38 8.47 21.63
N LEU A 222 1.67 8.77 22.90
CA LEU A 222 1.33 7.89 24.03
C LEU A 222 -0.20 7.72 24.16
N ARG A 223 -0.96 8.83 24.22
CA ARG A 223 -2.42 8.76 24.34
C ARG A 223 -3.05 8.00 23.16
N LEU A 224 -2.55 8.23 21.96
CA LEU A 224 -3.03 7.54 20.77
C LEU A 224 -2.74 6.04 20.83
N GLN A 225 -1.53 5.65 21.27
CA GLN A 225 -1.14 4.24 21.39
C GLN A 225 -2.01 3.50 22.41
N HIS A 226 -2.34 4.10 23.55
CA HIS A 226 -3.29 3.50 24.50
C HIS A 226 -4.63 3.19 23.85
N ARG A 227 -5.20 4.13 23.08
CA ARG A 227 -6.48 3.92 22.39
C ARG A 227 -6.39 2.84 21.31
N ILE A 228 -5.29 2.83 20.53
CA ILE A 228 -5.05 1.81 19.51
C ILE A 228 -4.99 0.42 20.13
N LEU A 229 -4.14 0.23 21.16
CA LEU A 229 -3.98 -1.05 21.83
C LEU A 229 -5.27 -1.53 22.50
N GLN A 230 -5.98 -0.62 23.18
CA GLN A 230 -7.25 -0.93 23.79
C GLN A 230 -8.25 -1.45 22.75
N ARG A 231 -8.47 -0.70 21.66
CA ARG A 231 -9.43 -1.10 20.62
C ARG A 231 -9.02 -2.41 19.91
N MET A 232 -7.72 -2.59 19.62
CA MET A 232 -7.25 -3.84 19.02
C MET A 232 -7.54 -5.03 19.93
N ARG A 233 -7.18 -4.92 21.22
CA ARG A 233 -7.40 -5.98 22.21
C ARG A 233 -8.89 -6.24 22.46
N GLU A 234 -9.72 -5.20 22.53
CA GLU A 234 -11.18 -5.33 22.67
C GLU A 234 -11.80 -6.14 21.52
N LEU A 235 -11.29 -5.99 20.30
CA LEU A 235 -11.74 -6.75 19.13
C LEU A 235 -11.10 -8.14 19.02
N GLY A 236 -10.09 -8.45 19.85
CA GLY A 236 -9.32 -9.69 19.75
C GLY A 236 -8.22 -9.65 18.68
N ILE A 237 -7.84 -8.46 18.18
CA ILE A 237 -6.63 -8.27 17.36
C ILE A 237 -5.43 -8.26 18.30
N ILE A 238 -4.41 -9.02 17.97
CA ILE A 238 -3.16 -9.14 18.73
C ILE A 238 -2.18 -8.07 18.24
N PRO A 239 -1.82 -7.08 19.07
CA PRO A 239 -0.80 -6.11 18.72
C PRO A 239 0.60 -6.72 18.71
N VAL A 240 1.38 -6.41 17.67
CA VAL A 240 2.82 -6.65 17.64
C VAL A 240 3.53 -5.41 18.16
N LEU A 241 4.28 -5.56 19.24
CA LEU A 241 4.92 -4.46 19.97
C LEU A 241 6.39 -4.30 19.55
N PRO A 242 7.02 -3.13 19.73
CA PRO A 242 8.43 -2.93 19.38
C PRO A 242 9.36 -3.55 20.44
N ALA A 243 10.54 -4.03 19.99
CA ALA A 243 11.66 -4.38 20.85
C ALA A 243 12.91 -3.56 20.45
N PHE A 244 13.98 -3.70 21.22
CA PHE A 244 15.24 -3.00 20.99
C PHE A 244 15.99 -3.55 19.78
N THR A 245 16.27 -2.69 18.80
CA THR A 245 16.98 -3.05 17.57
C THR A 245 18.51 -2.93 17.67
N GLY A 246 19.02 -2.33 18.75
CA GLY A 246 20.44 -2.07 18.94
C GLY A 246 20.90 -0.67 18.54
N HIS A 247 20.08 0.12 17.85
CA HIS A 247 20.44 1.45 17.44
C HIS A 247 20.36 2.45 18.60
N VAL A 248 21.47 3.18 18.85
CA VAL A 248 21.62 4.08 20.00
C VAL A 248 22.07 5.48 19.55
N PRO A 249 21.85 6.54 20.39
CA PRO A 249 22.27 7.90 20.09
C PRO A 249 23.78 8.01 19.82
N ARG A 250 24.18 8.98 19.01
CA ARG A 250 25.59 9.28 18.73
C ARG A 250 26.38 9.66 19.98
N ALA A 251 25.72 10.19 20.98
CA ALA A 251 26.32 10.51 22.27
C ALA A 251 26.59 9.28 23.16
N PHE A 252 26.20 8.06 22.74
CA PHE A 252 26.30 6.84 23.54
C PHE A 252 27.72 6.58 24.09
N PRO A 253 28.81 6.70 23.32
CA PRO A 253 30.18 6.48 23.86
C PRO A 253 30.62 7.49 24.92
N ARG A 254 29.95 8.67 24.98
CA ARG A 254 30.22 9.63 26.07
C ARG A 254 29.84 9.08 27.44
N LEU A 255 28.74 8.36 27.50
CA LEU A 255 28.21 7.79 28.75
C LEU A 255 28.73 6.39 29.00
N PHE A 256 29.03 5.65 27.95
CA PHE A 256 29.48 4.27 27.97
C PHE A 256 30.71 4.09 27.09
N PRO A 257 31.89 4.60 27.53
CA PRO A 257 33.12 4.59 26.72
C PRO A 257 33.62 3.18 26.40
N GLU A 258 33.30 2.19 27.21
CA GLU A 258 33.68 0.79 27.02
C GLU A 258 32.71 0.00 26.15
N ALA A 259 31.59 0.62 25.69
CA ALA A 259 30.60 -0.04 24.91
C ALA A 259 31.15 -0.41 23.51
N ASN A 260 30.89 -1.62 23.08
CA ASN A 260 31.20 -2.01 21.70
C ASN A 260 30.11 -1.50 20.75
N VAL A 261 30.37 -0.35 20.14
CA VAL A 261 29.47 0.31 19.20
C VAL A 261 30.13 0.46 17.83
N THR A 262 29.37 0.15 16.79
CA THR A 262 29.77 0.35 15.39
C THR A 262 28.92 1.46 14.77
N LYS A 263 29.55 2.41 14.09
CA LYS A 263 28.81 3.39 13.31
C LYS A 263 28.16 2.71 12.12
N SER A 264 26.84 2.87 11.98
CA SER A 264 26.09 2.33 10.83
C SER A 264 26.63 2.89 9.52
N ALA A 265 26.55 2.12 8.43
CA ALA A 265 26.92 2.54 7.10
C ALA A 265 26.09 3.73 6.61
N THR A 266 26.62 4.47 5.63
CA THR A 266 25.88 5.57 5.02
C THR A 266 24.68 5.03 4.23
N TRP A 267 23.49 5.51 4.58
CA TRP A 267 22.26 5.16 3.89
C TRP A 267 21.86 6.23 2.87
N ASN A 268 21.64 5.84 1.60
CA ASN A 268 21.20 6.71 0.50
C ASN A 268 21.96 8.06 0.38
N SER A 269 23.25 8.08 0.67
CA SER A 269 24.13 9.27 0.61
C SER A 269 23.74 10.42 1.55
N PHE A 270 22.97 10.15 2.60
CA PHE A 270 22.73 11.12 3.65
C PHE A 270 24.04 11.52 4.32
N SER A 271 24.18 12.82 4.62
CA SER A 271 25.35 13.30 5.36
C SER A 271 25.39 12.75 6.79
N ASP A 272 26.56 12.69 7.38
CA ASP A 272 26.78 12.22 8.75
C ASP A 272 25.89 12.93 9.80
N LYS A 273 25.48 14.16 9.52
CA LYS A 273 24.53 14.90 10.36
C LYS A 273 23.18 14.21 10.49
N TYR A 274 22.71 13.55 9.41
CA TYR A 274 21.36 13.00 9.31
C TYR A 274 21.31 11.49 9.10
N CYS A 275 22.46 10.79 9.15
CA CYS A 275 22.48 9.35 9.07
C CYS A 275 23.35 8.73 10.16
N CYS A 276 23.40 7.43 10.08
CA CYS A 276 24.44 6.64 10.67
C CYS A 276 24.44 6.74 12.22
N PRO A 277 23.35 6.35 12.91
CA PRO A 277 23.37 6.16 14.35
C PRO A 277 24.43 5.11 14.70
N TYR A 278 24.74 4.94 15.97
CA TYR A 278 25.54 3.80 16.40
C TYR A 278 24.67 2.57 16.55
N LEU A 279 25.21 1.43 16.16
CA LEU A 279 24.70 0.11 16.50
C LEU A 279 25.51 -0.41 17.70
N LEU A 280 24.85 -0.60 18.80
CA LEU A 280 25.38 -1.32 19.95
C LEU A 280 25.40 -2.81 19.60
N GLU A 281 26.58 -3.43 19.73
CA GLU A 281 26.73 -4.80 19.32
C GLU A 281 25.86 -5.73 20.17
N PRO A 282 25.04 -6.60 19.59
CA PRO A 282 24.12 -7.46 20.33
C PRO A 282 24.78 -8.41 21.33
N THR A 283 26.09 -8.67 21.18
CA THR A 283 26.88 -9.46 22.13
C THR A 283 27.44 -8.65 23.31
N ASP A 284 27.33 -7.33 23.28
CA ASP A 284 27.72 -6.47 24.39
C ASP A 284 26.71 -6.59 25.55
N PRO A 285 27.17 -6.72 26.83
CA PRO A 285 26.26 -6.79 27.97
C PRO A 285 25.29 -5.59 28.08
N LEU A 286 25.69 -4.41 27.63
CA LEU A 286 24.83 -3.22 27.62
C LEU A 286 23.64 -3.39 26.68
N PHE A 287 23.73 -4.20 25.63
CA PHE A 287 22.59 -4.50 24.75
C PHE A 287 21.42 -5.10 25.52
N HIS A 288 21.72 -6.12 26.35
CA HIS A 288 20.71 -6.73 27.21
C HIS A 288 20.17 -5.74 28.24
N LYS A 289 21.05 -4.97 28.89
CA LYS A 289 20.64 -3.99 29.92
C LYS A 289 19.69 -2.94 29.36
N ILE A 290 19.99 -2.39 28.18
CA ILE A 290 19.17 -1.33 27.54
C ILE A 290 17.89 -1.91 26.98
N GLY A 291 17.96 -3.05 26.33
CA GLY A 291 16.79 -3.75 25.81
C GLY A 291 15.83 -4.18 26.93
N ASP A 292 16.35 -4.69 28.03
CA ASP A 292 15.57 -5.01 29.24
C ASP A 292 14.88 -3.75 29.82
N GLN A 293 15.62 -2.66 29.98
CA GLN A 293 15.07 -1.40 30.48
C GLN A 293 13.98 -0.84 29.57
N PHE A 294 14.20 -0.87 28.25
CA PHE A 294 13.19 -0.44 27.27
C PHE A 294 11.94 -1.30 27.37
N LEU A 295 12.09 -2.60 27.28
CA LEU A 295 10.96 -3.51 27.21
C LEU A 295 10.14 -3.51 28.51
N ARG A 296 10.80 -3.46 29.69
CA ARG A 296 10.11 -3.29 30.99
C ARG A 296 9.35 -1.97 31.06
N THR A 297 9.96 -0.87 30.58
CA THR A 297 9.30 0.44 30.57
C THR A 297 8.11 0.44 29.62
N TYR A 298 8.24 -0.20 28.47
CA TYR A 298 7.17 -0.35 27.46
C TYR A 298 6.01 -1.20 28.02
N ILE A 299 6.30 -2.36 28.59
CA ILE A 299 5.30 -3.26 29.19
C ILE A 299 4.59 -2.60 30.39
N LYS A 300 5.31 -1.85 31.20
CA LYS A 300 4.71 -1.10 32.32
C LYS A 300 3.70 -0.06 31.85
N GLU A 301 3.96 0.59 30.72
CA GLU A 301 3.07 1.60 30.14
C GLU A 301 1.88 0.99 29.42
N PHE A 302 2.13 -0.02 28.56
CA PHE A 302 1.17 -0.49 27.56
C PHE A 302 0.70 -1.95 27.75
N GLY A 303 1.31 -2.70 28.68
CA GLY A 303 1.10 -4.15 28.77
C GLY A 303 1.85 -4.92 27.69
N THR A 304 1.57 -6.23 27.61
CA THR A 304 2.18 -7.10 26.60
C THR A 304 1.15 -8.05 25.99
N ASP A 305 1.40 -8.44 24.73
CA ASP A 305 0.70 -9.48 23.98
C ASP A 305 1.69 -10.57 23.55
N HIS A 306 2.90 -10.57 24.14
CA HIS A 306 3.98 -11.57 24.01
C HIS A 306 4.58 -11.70 22.61
N ILE A 307 4.31 -10.77 21.69
CA ILE A 307 4.89 -10.78 20.35
C ILE A 307 5.52 -9.43 20.03
N TYR A 308 6.80 -9.46 19.63
CA TYR A 308 7.63 -8.28 19.47
C TYR A 308 8.30 -8.27 18.10
N ASN A 309 8.32 -7.11 17.45
CA ASN A 309 9.11 -6.91 16.24
C ASN A 309 10.45 -6.26 16.54
N CYS A 310 11.49 -6.82 15.94
CA CYS A 310 12.84 -6.30 15.95
C CYS A 310 13.54 -6.65 14.64
N ASP A 311 14.07 -5.64 13.94
CA ASP A 311 14.77 -5.75 12.65
C ASP A 311 16.11 -5.00 12.71
N THR A 312 17.12 -5.60 13.39
CA THR A 312 18.42 -4.97 13.65
C THR A 312 19.20 -4.65 12.37
N PHE A 313 19.09 -5.49 11.34
CA PHE A 313 19.82 -5.36 10.08
C PHE A 313 18.90 -5.13 8.87
N ASN A 314 17.82 -4.37 9.02
CA ASN A 314 16.82 -4.23 7.97
C ASN A 314 17.42 -3.83 6.61
N GLU A 315 18.24 -2.76 6.55
CA GLU A 315 19.01 -2.31 5.38
C GLU A 315 20.47 -1.94 5.75
N ASN A 316 21.00 -2.58 6.76
CA ASN A 316 22.37 -2.43 7.22
C ASN A 316 23.03 -3.82 7.32
N GLU A 317 24.29 -3.92 6.87
CA GLU A 317 25.06 -5.16 7.00
C GLU A 317 25.57 -5.36 8.43
N PRO A 318 25.59 -6.59 8.93
CA PRO A 318 26.37 -6.94 10.13
C PRO A 318 27.85 -6.61 9.92
N PRO A 319 28.62 -6.26 10.99
CA PRO A 319 30.02 -5.87 10.86
C PRO A 319 30.94 -7.02 10.40
N THR A 320 30.47 -8.26 10.50
CA THR A 320 31.21 -9.45 10.04
C THR A 320 30.25 -10.52 9.52
N SER A 321 30.77 -11.33 8.61
CA SER A 321 30.05 -12.47 8.02
C SER A 321 30.28 -13.79 8.72
N GLU A 322 31.00 -13.82 9.83
CA GLU A 322 31.31 -15.04 10.59
C GLU A 322 30.03 -15.68 11.13
N LEU A 323 29.85 -16.99 10.87
CA LEU A 323 28.65 -17.71 11.27
C LEU A 323 28.47 -17.72 12.79
N LYS A 324 29.58 -17.82 13.58
CA LYS A 324 29.54 -17.77 15.05
C LYS A 324 28.99 -16.44 15.54
N PHE A 325 29.45 -15.32 14.93
CA PHE A 325 28.94 -13.98 15.24
C PHE A 325 27.44 -13.88 14.95
N LEU A 326 26.99 -14.25 13.75
CA LEU A 326 25.58 -14.17 13.35
C LEU A 326 24.68 -15.04 14.26
N ARG A 327 25.15 -16.20 14.69
CA ARG A 327 24.45 -17.03 15.67
C ARG A 327 24.31 -16.33 17.02
N ASN A 328 25.40 -15.75 17.51
CA ASN A 328 25.39 -15.04 18.79
C ASN A 328 24.46 -13.82 18.75
N VAL A 329 24.48 -13.08 17.66
CA VAL A 329 23.60 -11.91 17.46
C VAL A 329 22.12 -12.31 17.54
N GLY A 330 21.66 -13.28 16.74
CA GLY A 330 20.25 -13.68 16.78
C GLY A 330 19.86 -14.25 18.15
N HIS A 331 20.77 -15.01 18.79
CA HIS A 331 20.55 -15.50 20.15
C HIS A 331 20.41 -14.34 21.16
N SER A 332 21.32 -13.36 21.14
CA SER A 332 21.32 -12.23 22.08
C SER A 332 20.06 -11.36 21.93
N ILE A 333 19.64 -11.08 20.70
CA ILE A 333 18.41 -10.33 20.45
C ILE A 333 17.21 -11.04 21.09
N PHE A 334 17.08 -12.35 20.85
CA PHE A 334 15.97 -13.12 21.40
C PHE A 334 16.07 -13.25 22.93
N GLN A 335 17.25 -13.48 23.49
CA GLN A 335 17.46 -13.57 24.94
C GLN A 335 17.11 -12.26 25.64
N THR A 336 17.35 -11.10 25.01
CA THR A 336 16.94 -9.80 25.57
C THR A 336 15.43 -9.67 25.70
N MET A 337 14.65 -10.20 24.73
CA MET A 337 13.20 -10.26 24.87
C MET A 337 12.77 -11.24 25.97
N LEU A 338 13.39 -12.42 25.97
CA LEU A 338 13.05 -13.53 26.86
C LEU A 338 13.36 -13.22 28.34
N SER A 339 14.37 -12.38 28.63
CA SER A 339 14.73 -11.97 30.00
C SER A 339 13.63 -11.13 30.67
N VAL A 340 12.84 -10.43 29.88
CA VAL A 340 11.73 -9.60 30.37
C VAL A 340 10.39 -10.34 30.25
N ASP A 341 10.17 -11.03 29.15
CA ASP A 341 8.95 -11.79 28.87
C ASP A 341 9.27 -13.23 28.50
N PRO A 342 9.13 -14.19 29.44
CA PRO A 342 9.41 -15.61 29.18
C PRO A 342 8.56 -16.22 28.06
N GLN A 343 7.44 -15.58 27.70
CA GLN A 343 6.56 -16.02 26.61
C GLN A 343 6.87 -15.31 25.28
N ALA A 344 7.87 -14.45 25.22
CA ALA A 344 8.18 -13.65 24.04
C ALA A 344 8.27 -14.46 22.74
N ILE A 345 7.64 -13.97 21.70
CA ILE A 345 7.78 -14.40 20.32
C ILE A 345 8.44 -13.27 19.55
N TRP A 346 9.49 -13.56 18.81
CA TRP A 346 10.12 -12.61 17.91
C TRP A 346 9.45 -12.67 16.53
N LEU A 347 8.95 -11.56 16.04
CA LEU A 347 8.48 -11.40 14.67
C LEU A 347 9.47 -10.53 13.92
N MET A 348 9.99 -10.98 12.78
CA MET A 348 10.95 -10.23 11.97
C MET A 348 10.51 -10.12 10.52
N GLN A 349 10.91 -9.03 9.84
CA GLN A 349 10.76 -8.90 8.40
C GLN A 349 11.87 -9.68 7.68
N GLY A 350 11.52 -10.49 6.68
CA GLY A 350 12.49 -11.18 5.82
C GLY A 350 13.15 -10.25 4.78
N TRP A 351 12.92 -8.93 4.86
CA TRP A 351 13.41 -7.95 3.88
C TRP A 351 14.93 -7.94 3.74
N LEU A 352 15.68 -8.05 4.83
CA LEU A 352 17.14 -8.07 4.81
C LEU A 352 17.69 -9.15 3.85
N PHE A 353 17.05 -10.30 3.74
CA PHE A 353 17.46 -11.40 2.87
C PHE A 353 17.20 -11.14 1.38
N VAL A 354 16.32 -10.20 1.07
CA VAL A 354 16.03 -9.71 -0.30
C VAL A 354 16.87 -8.48 -0.63
N HIS A 355 16.98 -7.54 0.34
CA HIS A 355 17.69 -6.28 0.15
C HIS A 355 19.17 -6.49 -0.12
N ASP A 356 19.80 -7.33 0.70
CA ASP A 356 21.21 -7.63 0.63
C ASP A 356 21.47 -9.14 0.47
N ALA A 357 21.00 -9.69 -0.64
CA ALA A 357 21.18 -11.08 -0.99
C ALA A 357 22.67 -11.47 -1.25
N VAL A 358 23.57 -10.49 -1.38
CA VAL A 358 25.01 -10.72 -1.52
C VAL A 358 25.61 -11.07 -0.17
N PHE A 359 25.29 -10.30 0.86
CA PHE A 359 25.71 -10.62 2.23
C PHE A 359 24.99 -11.86 2.77
N TRP A 360 23.66 -11.87 2.70
CA TRP A 360 22.82 -12.93 3.29
C TRP A 360 22.77 -14.19 2.39
N THR A 361 23.89 -14.94 2.39
CA THR A 361 23.93 -16.26 1.75
C THR A 361 23.13 -17.30 2.55
N GLU A 362 22.73 -18.39 1.90
CA GLU A 362 21.93 -19.45 2.54
C GLU A 362 22.52 -19.96 3.87
N PRO A 363 23.84 -20.24 4.04
CA PRO A 363 24.42 -20.65 5.30
C PRO A 363 24.31 -19.59 6.40
N ARG A 364 24.44 -18.28 6.05
CA ARG A 364 24.32 -17.19 7.02
C ARG A 364 22.88 -17.03 7.46
N ILE A 365 21.91 -17.04 6.54
CA ILE A 365 20.48 -17.02 6.85
C ILE A 365 20.11 -18.18 7.76
N LYS A 366 20.52 -19.41 7.40
CA LYS A 366 20.26 -20.60 8.22
C LYS A 366 20.80 -20.44 9.63
N THR A 367 22.06 -20.02 9.77
CA THR A 367 22.71 -19.83 11.06
C THR A 367 22.00 -18.79 11.92
N PHE A 368 21.58 -17.69 11.33
CA PHE A 368 20.87 -16.61 12.01
C PHE A 368 19.47 -17.08 12.48
N LEU A 369 18.66 -17.66 11.60
CA LEU A 369 17.30 -18.11 11.94
C LEU A 369 17.27 -19.26 12.93
N THR A 370 18.24 -20.18 12.85
CA THR A 370 18.33 -21.34 13.79
C THR A 370 19.02 -20.99 15.10
N SER A 371 19.44 -19.75 15.33
CA SER A 371 19.93 -19.27 16.62
C SER A 371 18.82 -19.05 17.65
N VAL A 372 17.57 -19.00 17.20
CA VAL A 372 16.36 -18.91 18.01
C VAL A 372 15.65 -20.26 18.05
N PRO A 373 15.11 -20.68 19.22
CA PRO A 373 14.35 -21.91 19.30
C PRO A 373 13.23 -22.03 18.29
N LEU A 374 13.01 -23.23 17.77
CA LEU A 374 12.00 -23.47 16.76
C LEU A 374 10.60 -23.04 17.24
N GLY A 375 9.90 -22.28 16.40
CA GLY A 375 8.57 -21.74 16.69
C GLY A 375 8.54 -20.50 17.58
N ARG A 376 9.72 -19.94 17.96
CA ARG A 376 9.81 -18.70 18.74
C ARG A 376 10.21 -17.48 17.89
N LEU A 377 10.43 -17.69 16.61
CA LEU A 377 10.69 -16.66 15.60
C LEU A 377 9.69 -16.82 14.44
N ILE A 378 8.90 -15.80 14.16
CA ILE A 378 8.02 -15.75 13.00
C ILE A 378 8.68 -14.86 11.95
N VAL A 379 8.81 -15.36 10.72
CA VAL A 379 9.38 -14.61 9.60
C VAL A 379 8.25 -14.09 8.70
N LEU A 380 8.21 -12.79 8.46
CA LEU A 380 7.39 -12.23 7.41
C LEU A 380 8.11 -12.41 6.06
N ASP A 381 7.62 -13.29 5.19
CA ASP A 381 8.07 -13.34 3.78
C ASP A 381 7.47 -12.13 3.08
N LEU A 382 8.16 -10.97 3.22
CA LEU A 382 7.57 -9.64 3.17
C LEU A 382 6.95 -9.29 1.82
N GLN A 383 7.44 -9.88 0.73
CA GLN A 383 7.04 -9.59 -0.66
C GLN A 383 6.89 -10.88 -1.47
N SER A 384 6.14 -11.82 -0.95
CA SER A 384 5.98 -13.16 -1.55
C SER A 384 5.36 -13.15 -2.93
N GLU A 385 4.60 -12.10 -3.27
CA GLU A 385 4.02 -11.97 -4.61
C GLU A 385 5.08 -11.75 -5.70
N GLN A 386 6.28 -11.28 -5.33
CA GLN A 386 7.36 -11.01 -6.29
C GLN A 386 8.68 -11.68 -5.96
N PHE A 387 9.08 -11.71 -4.70
CA PHE A 387 10.36 -12.23 -4.22
C PHE A 387 10.15 -13.28 -3.11
N PRO A 388 9.40 -14.37 -3.38
CA PRO A 388 9.16 -15.38 -2.37
C PRO A 388 10.47 -16.08 -1.97
N LEU A 389 10.75 -16.14 -0.67
CA LEU A 389 11.93 -16.82 -0.13
C LEU A 389 11.59 -18.16 0.51
N TYR A 390 10.34 -18.41 0.88
CA TYR A 390 9.91 -19.61 1.59
C TYR A 390 10.32 -20.91 0.89
N GLY A 391 10.24 -20.97 -0.44
CA GLY A 391 10.67 -22.13 -1.21
C GLY A 391 12.19 -22.31 -1.21
N LYS A 392 12.95 -21.24 -1.52
CA LYS A 392 14.42 -21.23 -1.53
C LYS A 392 15.01 -21.58 -0.17
N LEU A 393 14.42 -21.09 0.92
CA LEU A 393 14.90 -21.26 2.29
C LEU A 393 14.22 -22.44 3.01
N LYS A 394 13.60 -23.36 2.27
CA LYS A 394 13.00 -24.61 2.82
C LYS A 394 12.12 -24.31 4.04
N SER A 395 11.10 -23.44 3.85
CA SER A 395 10.25 -22.93 4.93
C SER A 395 11.06 -22.31 6.07
N TYR A 396 12.04 -21.47 5.75
CA TYR A 396 12.85 -20.77 6.75
C TYR A 396 13.51 -21.71 7.77
N TYR A 397 13.94 -22.88 7.25
CA TYR A 397 14.58 -23.94 8.06
C TYR A 397 13.74 -24.42 9.24
N GLY A 398 12.41 -24.44 9.06
CA GLY A 398 11.44 -24.89 10.05
C GLY A 398 10.85 -23.80 10.94
N GLN A 399 11.34 -22.57 10.89
CA GLN A 399 10.68 -21.45 11.58
C GLN A 399 9.33 -21.14 10.93
N PRO A 400 8.28 -20.78 11.70
CA PRO A 400 7.01 -20.34 11.17
C PRO A 400 7.16 -19.08 10.31
N PHE A 401 6.42 -19.02 9.21
CA PHE A 401 6.40 -17.82 8.37
C PHE A 401 4.98 -17.39 7.98
N ILE A 402 4.85 -16.10 7.63
CA ILE A 402 3.63 -15.50 7.10
C ILE A 402 3.89 -15.08 5.66
N TRP A 403 3.05 -15.54 4.73
CA TRP A 403 3.06 -15.16 3.32
C TRP A 403 2.50 -13.74 3.17
N CYS A 404 3.33 -12.76 2.86
CA CYS A 404 2.92 -11.36 2.82
C CYS A 404 2.89 -10.80 1.40
N MET A 405 1.90 -9.96 1.12
CA MET A 405 1.83 -9.11 -0.06
C MET A 405 2.28 -7.69 0.29
N LEU A 406 3.39 -7.24 -0.28
CA LEU A 406 3.85 -5.87 -0.10
C LEU A 406 3.12 -4.90 -1.03
N HIS A 407 2.91 -5.26 -2.28
CA HIS A 407 2.19 -4.53 -3.30
C HIS A 407 2.73 -3.13 -3.60
N ASN A 408 2.87 -2.27 -2.59
CA ASN A 408 3.13 -0.84 -2.77
C ASN A 408 4.34 -0.33 -2.00
N PHE A 409 5.14 0.53 -2.66
CA PHE A 409 6.27 1.24 -2.09
C PHE A 409 5.94 2.74 -1.98
N GLY A 410 6.13 3.32 -0.80
CA GLY A 410 5.94 4.75 -0.55
C GLY A 410 4.49 5.25 -0.66
N GLY A 411 3.51 4.39 -0.85
CA GLY A 411 2.12 4.79 -1.08
C GLY A 411 1.90 5.49 -2.43
N THR A 412 2.64 5.11 -3.47
CA THR A 412 2.45 5.65 -4.84
C THR A 412 1.12 5.18 -5.42
N LEU A 413 0.44 6.06 -6.19
CA LEU A 413 -0.94 5.86 -6.61
C LEU A 413 -1.12 5.16 -7.96
N GLY A 414 -0.05 4.75 -8.65
CA GLY A 414 -0.18 4.09 -9.95
C GLY A 414 -1.04 2.82 -9.87
N MET A 415 -1.94 2.64 -10.83
CA MET A 415 -2.70 1.39 -10.93
C MET A 415 -1.76 0.23 -11.20
N PHE A 416 -1.82 -0.79 -10.35
CA PHE A 416 -0.92 -1.93 -10.35
C PHE A 416 -1.53 -3.09 -9.57
N GLY A 417 -1.18 -4.32 -9.92
CA GLY A 417 -1.50 -5.49 -9.13
C GLY A 417 -1.09 -6.80 -9.78
N SER A 418 -0.93 -7.82 -8.94
CA SER A 418 -0.51 -9.16 -9.32
C SER A 418 -1.61 -10.19 -9.00
N ALA A 419 -2.86 -9.91 -9.40
CA ALA A 419 -4.04 -10.70 -9.02
C ALA A 419 -3.85 -12.21 -9.28
N GLN A 420 -3.32 -12.58 -10.46
CA GLN A 420 -3.14 -13.98 -10.79
C GLN A 420 -2.03 -14.66 -9.98
N ILE A 421 -1.01 -13.91 -9.58
CA ILE A 421 0.08 -14.41 -8.73
C ILE A 421 -0.44 -14.68 -7.32
N ILE A 422 -1.17 -13.73 -6.74
CA ILE A 422 -1.76 -13.85 -5.41
C ILE A 422 -2.72 -15.04 -5.38
N ASN A 423 -3.64 -15.10 -6.35
CA ASN A 423 -4.64 -16.16 -6.49
C ASN A 423 -4.05 -17.58 -6.63
N ARG A 424 -2.74 -17.73 -6.85
CA ARG A 424 -2.04 -19.00 -6.99
C ARG A 424 -1.00 -19.25 -5.89
N ARG A 425 -0.07 -18.30 -5.71
CA ARG A 425 1.12 -18.53 -4.88
C ARG A 425 0.85 -18.66 -3.38
N VAL A 426 -0.24 -18.09 -2.89
CA VAL A 426 -0.64 -18.30 -1.49
C VAL A 426 -0.92 -19.78 -1.23
N PHE A 427 -1.62 -20.45 -2.16
CA PHE A 427 -1.88 -21.89 -2.07
C PHE A 427 -0.61 -22.73 -2.28
N GLU A 428 0.27 -22.31 -3.20
CA GLU A 428 1.59 -22.94 -3.38
C GLU A 428 2.41 -22.90 -2.09
N GLY A 429 2.46 -21.73 -1.42
CA GLY A 429 3.17 -21.56 -0.15
C GLY A 429 2.57 -22.41 0.97
N ARG A 430 1.24 -22.47 1.06
CA ARG A 430 0.51 -23.26 2.07
C ARG A 430 0.69 -24.76 1.89
N ASN A 431 0.63 -25.23 0.64
CA ASN A 431 0.63 -26.65 0.30
C ASN A 431 2.01 -27.22 -0.06
N MET A 432 3.07 -26.41 0.02
CA MET A 432 4.43 -26.87 -0.21
C MET A 432 4.81 -27.96 0.80
N GLU A 433 5.51 -28.98 0.36
CA GLU A 433 6.03 -30.04 1.24
C GLU A 433 6.89 -29.44 2.37
N GLY A 434 6.60 -29.82 3.61
CA GLY A 434 7.28 -29.29 4.80
C GLY A 434 6.98 -27.81 5.07
N SER A 435 5.89 -27.25 4.53
CA SER A 435 5.49 -25.85 4.76
C SER A 435 5.28 -25.58 6.25
N THR A 436 5.88 -24.49 6.71
CA THR A 436 5.67 -23.91 8.04
C THR A 436 4.87 -22.60 7.97
N MET A 437 4.13 -22.40 6.90
CA MET A 437 3.24 -21.25 6.74
C MET A 437 2.14 -21.27 7.81
N ILE A 438 2.03 -20.18 8.57
CA ILE A 438 1.05 -20.02 9.64
C ILE A 438 0.11 -18.84 9.41
N GLY A 439 0.25 -18.14 8.31
CA GLY A 439 -0.55 -16.95 8.03
C GLY A 439 -0.40 -16.38 6.63
N THR A 440 -1.34 -15.48 6.33
CA THR A 440 -1.28 -14.53 5.23
C THR A 440 -1.11 -13.13 5.78
N GLY A 441 -0.56 -12.19 5.00
CA GLY A 441 -0.34 -10.83 5.47
C GLY A 441 -0.35 -9.79 4.37
N LEU A 442 -0.64 -8.55 4.78
CA LEU A 442 -0.54 -7.34 3.99
C LEU A 442 0.57 -6.47 4.56
N THR A 443 1.58 -6.19 3.78
CA THR A 443 2.75 -5.40 4.22
C THR A 443 3.03 -4.19 3.31
N PRO A 444 2.00 -3.42 2.87
CA PRO A 444 2.22 -2.25 2.03
C PRO A 444 2.90 -1.14 2.82
N GLU A 445 3.82 -0.42 2.18
CA GLU A 445 4.38 0.80 2.78
C GLU A 445 3.34 1.91 2.85
N GLY A 446 2.34 1.91 1.99
CA GLY A 446 1.20 2.83 2.03
C GLY A 446 -0.07 2.22 1.48
N ILE A 447 -1.21 2.70 1.93
CA ILE A 447 -2.55 2.28 1.51
C ILE A 447 -3.29 3.39 0.75
N ASN A 448 -4.59 3.24 0.50
CA ASN A 448 -5.46 4.12 -0.26
C ASN A 448 -5.14 4.11 -1.78
N GLN A 449 -4.91 2.93 -2.32
CA GLN A 449 -4.75 2.70 -3.76
C GLN A 449 -4.95 1.21 -4.06
N ASN A 450 -5.46 0.90 -5.27
CA ASN A 450 -5.60 -0.48 -5.77
C ASN A 450 -6.35 -1.43 -4.81
N TYR A 451 -7.39 -0.96 -4.12
CA TYR A 451 -8.09 -1.72 -3.07
C TYR A 451 -8.54 -3.11 -3.51
N VAL A 452 -8.93 -3.26 -4.76
CA VAL A 452 -9.34 -4.54 -5.38
C VAL A 452 -8.31 -5.66 -5.15
N ILE A 453 -7.03 -5.34 -5.14
CA ILE A 453 -5.94 -6.31 -4.95
C ILE A 453 -5.83 -6.72 -3.47
N TYR A 454 -6.05 -5.77 -2.56
CA TYR A 454 -6.07 -6.06 -1.12
C TYR A 454 -7.30 -6.88 -0.73
N GLU A 455 -8.46 -6.60 -1.32
CA GLU A 455 -9.67 -7.39 -1.10
C GLU A 455 -9.46 -8.84 -1.58
N LEU A 456 -8.85 -9.03 -2.76
CA LEU A 456 -8.52 -10.38 -3.26
C LEU A 456 -7.56 -11.10 -2.30
N MET A 457 -6.52 -10.41 -1.81
CA MET A 457 -5.56 -11.02 -0.89
C MET A 457 -6.20 -11.42 0.44
N ASN A 458 -7.10 -10.59 1.00
CA ASN A 458 -7.81 -10.91 2.24
C ASN A 458 -8.68 -12.18 2.10
N GLU A 459 -9.22 -12.44 0.91
CA GLU A 459 -10.01 -13.66 0.68
C GLU A 459 -9.17 -14.94 0.70
N MET A 460 -7.87 -14.86 0.45
CA MET A 460 -6.98 -16.04 0.47
C MET A 460 -6.90 -16.68 1.87
N ALA A 461 -7.27 -15.96 2.91
CA ALA A 461 -7.30 -16.47 4.28
C ALA A 461 -8.36 -17.57 4.52
N TYR A 462 -9.43 -17.63 3.71
CA TYR A 462 -10.51 -18.62 3.87
C TYR A 462 -10.82 -19.43 2.60
N ARG A 463 -10.27 -19.03 1.44
CA ARG A 463 -10.45 -19.79 0.20
C ARG A 463 -9.65 -21.10 0.25
N GLN A 464 -10.25 -22.17 -0.21
CA GLN A 464 -9.62 -23.49 -0.26
C GLN A 464 -8.85 -23.73 -1.57
N GLU A 465 -9.23 -23.02 -2.62
CA GLU A 465 -8.67 -23.10 -3.96
C GLU A 465 -8.67 -21.72 -4.67
N PRO A 466 -7.87 -21.55 -5.73
CA PRO A 466 -7.89 -20.33 -6.54
C PRO A 466 -9.29 -20.03 -7.10
N VAL A 467 -9.66 -18.74 -7.09
CA VAL A 467 -10.94 -18.29 -7.66
C VAL A 467 -10.83 -18.08 -9.17
N ASN A 468 -11.99 -18.19 -9.86
CA ASN A 468 -12.09 -17.70 -11.23
C ASN A 468 -12.07 -16.16 -11.19
N LEU A 469 -10.97 -15.56 -11.66
CA LEU A 469 -10.78 -14.11 -11.57
C LEU A 469 -11.78 -13.31 -12.41
N ASP A 470 -12.24 -13.84 -13.55
CA ASP A 470 -13.23 -13.13 -14.38
C ASP A 470 -14.55 -12.98 -13.63
N ASN A 471 -15.03 -14.03 -13.00
CA ASN A 471 -16.24 -13.99 -12.17
C ASN A 471 -16.02 -13.13 -10.93
N TRP A 472 -14.84 -13.24 -10.31
CA TRP A 472 -14.52 -12.46 -9.12
C TRP A 472 -14.50 -10.94 -9.40
N PHE A 473 -13.93 -10.49 -10.53
CA PHE A 473 -13.98 -9.08 -10.94
C PHE A 473 -15.39 -8.62 -11.33
N GLU A 474 -16.23 -9.49 -11.86
CA GLU A 474 -17.65 -9.22 -12.11
C GLU A 474 -18.41 -8.97 -10.81
N ASP A 475 -18.24 -9.85 -9.83
CA ASP A 475 -18.83 -9.72 -8.49
C ASP A 475 -18.30 -8.45 -7.78
N TYR A 476 -17.00 -8.18 -7.88
CA TYR A 476 -16.39 -6.97 -7.33
C TYR A 476 -17.04 -5.71 -7.90
N ALA A 477 -17.16 -5.60 -9.22
CA ALA A 477 -17.78 -4.46 -9.89
C ALA A 477 -19.25 -4.27 -9.46
N SER A 478 -20.00 -5.36 -9.35
CA SER A 478 -21.41 -5.35 -8.96
C SER A 478 -21.59 -4.84 -7.54
N ARG A 479 -20.79 -5.32 -6.59
CA ARG A 479 -20.80 -4.87 -5.19
C ARG A 479 -20.38 -3.42 -5.06
N ARG A 480 -19.28 -3.04 -5.74
CA ARG A 480 -18.70 -1.70 -5.61
C ARG A 480 -19.69 -0.60 -6.00
N TYR A 481 -20.59 -0.87 -6.93
CA TYR A 481 -21.57 0.12 -7.41
C TYR A 481 -23.02 -0.21 -7.04
N GLY A 482 -23.25 -1.23 -6.21
CA GLY A 482 -24.55 -1.60 -5.69
C GLY A 482 -25.42 -2.40 -6.66
N ALA A 483 -25.11 -2.44 -7.95
CA ALA A 483 -25.86 -3.19 -8.95
C ALA A 483 -24.97 -3.61 -10.12
N TRP A 484 -25.31 -4.72 -10.75
CA TRP A 484 -24.69 -5.19 -11.97
C TRP A 484 -24.85 -4.16 -13.11
N ASN A 485 -23.79 -3.95 -13.87
CA ASN A 485 -23.77 -3.07 -15.02
C ASN A 485 -22.78 -3.59 -16.06
N GLU A 486 -23.23 -3.81 -17.27
CA GLU A 486 -22.43 -4.41 -18.33
C GLU A 486 -21.10 -3.68 -18.59
N TYR A 487 -21.08 -2.34 -18.58
CA TYR A 487 -19.89 -1.54 -18.84
C TYR A 487 -18.91 -1.57 -17.66
N ALA A 488 -19.41 -1.46 -16.43
CA ALA A 488 -18.57 -1.54 -15.25
C ALA A 488 -17.95 -2.94 -15.13
N VAL A 489 -18.74 -3.99 -15.29
CA VAL A 489 -18.26 -5.39 -15.28
C VAL A 489 -17.21 -5.63 -16.35
N ALA A 490 -17.49 -5.23 -17.62
CA ALA A 490 -16.54 -5.39 -18.71
C ALA A 490 -15.24 -4.63 -18.46
N ALA A 491 -15.32 -3.43 -17.90
CA ALA A 491 -14.15 -2.64 -17.56
C ALA A 491 -13.32 -3.30 -16.45
N TRP A 492 -13.91 -3.75 -15.34
CA TRP A 492 -13.19 -4.40 -14.25
C TRP A 492 -12.56 -5.74 -14.67
N LYS A 493 -13.23 -6.56 -15.46
CA LYS A 493 -12.65 -7.79 -16.05
C LYS A 493 -11.43 -7.46 -16.93
N ASN A 494 -11.52 -6.39 -17.73
CA ASN A 494 -10.39 -5.91 -18.52
C ASN A 494 -9.24 -5.36 -17.67
N LEU A 495 -9.54 -4.60 -16.60
CA LEU A 495 -8.53 -4.16 -15.63
C LEU A 495 -7.83 -5.36 -14.98
N GLY A 496 -8.58 -6.38 -14.57
CA GLY A 496 -8.06 -7.63 -14.03
C GLY A 496 -7.11 -8.36 -14.98
N SER A 497 -7.37 -8.33 -16.29
CA SER A 497 -6.53 -8.97 -17.31
C SER A 497 -5.41 -8.07 -17.86
N THR A 498 -5.36 -6.80 -17.48
CA THR A 498 -4.36 -5.81 -17.95
C THR A 498 -3.55 -5.28 -16.76
N VAL A 499 -3.93 -4.15 -16.20
CA VAL A 499 -3.16 -3.42 -15.19
C VAL A 499 -2.97 -4.23 -13.89
N TYR A 500 -3.94 -5.05 -13.51
CA TYR A 500 -3.88 -5.92 -12.33
C TYR A 500 -3.32 -7.32 -12.59
N ASN A 501 -2.75 -7.57 -13.78
CA ASN A 501 -2.14 -8.84 -14.15
C ASN A 501 -0.61 -8.74 -14.32
N PHE A 502 0.06 -8.05 -13.43
CA PHE A 502 1.51 -8.00 -13.44
C PHE A 502 2.09 -9.34 -12.96
N ARG A 503 3.06 -9.90 -13.71
CA ARG A 503 3.69 -11.19 -13.43
C ARG A 503 5.22 -11.11 -13.33
N GLY A 504 5.77 -9.93 -13.53
CA GLY A 504 7.21 -9.72 -13.57
C GLY A 504 7.81 -9.30 -12.22
N ILE A 505 9.12 -9.03 -12.26
CA ILE A 505 9.88 -8.41 -11.19
C ILE A 505 10.22 -7.00 -11.63
N SER A 506 9.80 -5.97 -10.90
CA SER A 506 10.14 -4.58 -11.20
C SER A 506 10.10 -3.71 -9.96
N LYS A 507 11.07 -2.79 -9.89
CA LYS A 507 11.12 -1.72 -8.89
C LYS A 507 10.39 -0.43 -9.33
N ILE A 508 9.90 -0.36 -10.58
CA ILE A 508 9.34 0.88 -11.18
C ILE A 508 7.80 0.91 -11.12
N ARG A 509 7.18 0.09 -10.32
CA ARG A 509 5.72 -0.02 -10.19
C ARG A 509 5.08 1.30 -9.79
N GLY A 510 3.98 1.66 -10.47
CA GLY A 510 3.20 2.85 -10.14
C GLY A 510 3.95 4.19 -10.25
N LYS A 511 5.15 4.20 -10.86
CA LYS A 511 5.96 5.41 -11.07
C LYS A 511 6.03 5.74 -12.55
N TYR A 512 5.53 6.90 -12.92
CA TYR A 512 5.44 7.38 -14.30
C TYR A 512 6.43 8.51 -14.59
N VAL A 513 6.68 8.83 -15.86
CA VAL A 513 7.64 9.86 -16.24
C VAL A 513 7.33 11.21 -15.60
N ILE A 514 6.05 11.60 -15.54
CA ILE A 514 5.65 12.92 -15.02
C ILE A 514 5.79 13.08 -13.51
N THR A 515 5.84 12.01 -12.74
CA THR A 515 5.99 12.06 -11.28
C THR A 515 7.44 12.01 -10.80
N ARG A 516 8.40 11.92 -11.73
CA ARG A 516 9.83 11.87 -11.46
C ARG A 516 10.53 13.13 -11.93
N ARG A 517 11.71 13.44 -11.36
CA ARG A 517 12.55 14.51 -11.88
C ARG A 517 12.82 14.26 -13.37
N PRO A 518 12.62 15.27 -14.25
CA PRO A 518 12.79 15.11 -15.69
C PRO A 518 14.20 14.66 -16.08
N SER A 519 14.28 13.79 -17.08
CA SER A 519 15.52 13.30 -17.70
C SER A 519 15.20 12.75 -19.08
N LEU A 520 16.18 12.67 -19.98
CA LEU A 520 16.01 12.00 -21.29
C LEU A 520 16.00 10.48 -21.20
N ASN A 521 16.43 9.90 -20.05
CA ASN A 521 16.62 8.47 -19.85
C ASN A 521 15.68 7.89 -18.79
N LEU A 522 14.43 8.40 -18.66
CA LEU A 522 13.49 7.85 -17.73
C LEU A 522 12.98 6.47 -18.16
N ALA A 523 13.25 5.46 -17.34
CA ALA A 523 12.71 4.14 -17.58
C ALA A 523 11.17 4.16 -17.50
N ARG A 524 10.54 3.44 -18.44
CA ARG A 524 9.09 3.26 -18.53
C ARG A 524 8.80 1.78 -18.42
N LEU A 525 7.76 1.45 -17.70
CA LEU A 525 7.31 0.07 -17.59
C LEU A 525 5.79 0.02 -17.83
N THR A 526 5.42 -0.60 -18.93
CA THR A 526 4.03 -0.98 -19.20
C THR A 526 4.00 -2.47 -19.55
N TRP A 527 3.29 -3.26 -18.73
CA TRP A 527 3.22 -4.74 -18.87
C TRP A 527 1.95 -5.21 -19.58
N TYR A 528 1.13 -4.28 -20.03
CA TYR A 528 -0.14 -4.52 -20.71
C TYR A 528 -0.26 -3.64 -21.95
N ASP A 529 -1.19 -3.97 -22.85
CA ASP A 529 -1.46 -3.18 -24.04
C ASP A 529 -2.14 -1.84 -23.67
N PRO A 530 -1.51 -0.68 -23.94
CA PRO A 530 -2.08 0.63 -23.69
C PRO A 530 -3.41 0.86 -24.44
N GLU A 531 -3.57 0.36 -25.65
CA GLU A 531 -4.80 0.54 -26.42
C GLU A 531 -5.97 -0.23 -25.78
N LYS A 532 -5.68 -1.43 -25.23
CA LYS A 532 -6.68 -2.17 -24.45
C LYS A 532 -7.07 -1.39 -23.18
N PHE A 533 -6.13 -0.71 -22.55
CA PHE A 533 -6.43 0.13 -21.38
C PHE A 533 -7.28 1.35 -21.74
N TYR A 534 -6.98 2.06 -22.85
CA TYR A 534 -7.81 3.17 -23.31
C TYR A 534 -9.25 2.73 -23.68
N SER A 535 -9.39 1.57 -24.32
CA SER A 535 -10.70 0.97 -24.59
C SER A 535 -11.46 0.66 -23.29
N THR A 536 -10.76 0.14 -22.28
CA THR A 536 -11.32 -0.15 -20.95
C THR A 536 -11.79 1.12 -20.25
N TRP A 537 -10.95 2.17 -20.24
CA TRP A 537 -11.31 3.48 -19.70
C TRP A 537 -12.57 4.06 -20.37
N TYR A 538 -12.63 4.02 -21.71
CA TYR A 538 -13.81 4.46 -22.46
C TYR A 538 -15.05 3.64 -22.09
N THR A 539 -14.94 2.32 -22.01
CA THR A 539 -16.02 1.43 -21.58
C THR A 539 -16.51 1.78 -20.18
N PHE A 540 -15.59 2.00 -19.24
CA PHE A 540 -15.94 2.38 -17.87
C PHE A 540 -16.74 3.69 -17.80
N LEU A 541 -16.39 4.69 -18.62
CA LEU A 541 -17.13 5.95 -18.69
C LEU A 541 -18.59 5.79 -19.18
N GLN A 542 -18.93 4.69 -19.90
CA GLN A 542 -20.32 4.38 -20.29
C GLN A 542 -21.17 3.90 -19.11
N ALA A 543 -20.55 3.43 -18.03
CA ALA A 543 -21.27 2.98 -16.82
C ALA A 543 -21.90 4.12 -16.00
N ARG A 544 -21.78 5.38 -16.45
CA ARG A 544 -22.22 6.59 -15.71
C ARG A 544 -23.71 6.67 -15.42
N HIS A 545 -24.57 6.07 -16.25
CA HIS A 545 -26.01 6.20 -16.11
C HIS A 545 -26.52 5.60 -14.79
N GLY A 546 -27.20 6.42 -13.98
CA GLY A 546 -27.70 6.05 -12.66
C GLY A 546 -26.66 6.00 -11.53
N ARG A 547 -25.36 6.33 -11.82
CA ARG A 547 -24.26 6.25 -10.84
C ARG A 547 -23.58 7.59 -10.52
N GLN A 548 -24.13 8.70 -10.99
CA GLN A 548 -23.55 10.03 -10.82
C GLN A 548 -23.38 10.41 -9.35
N ASN A 549 -24.20 9.86 -8.47
CA ASN A 549 -24.17 10.11 -7.02
C ASN A 549 -23.28 9.11 -6.25
N SER A 550 -22.77 8.04 -6.89
CA SER A 550 -21.88 7.08 -6.24
C SER A 550 -20.49 7.72 -6.06
N THR A 551 -20.06 7.85 -4.81
CA THR A 551 -18.71 8.33 -4.46
C THR A 551 -17.63 7.40 -5.01
N LEU A 552 -17.83 6.09 -4.92
CA LEU A 552 -16.92 5.06 -5.43
C LEU A 552 -16.81 5.12 -6.96
N TYR A 553 -17.92 5.31 -7.68
CA TYR A 553 -17.86 5.48 -9.14
C TYR A 553 -17.08 6.74 -9.53
N ARG A 554 -17.29 7.86 -8.81
CA ARG A 554 -16.54 9.11 -9.06
C ARG A 554 -15.05 8.93 -8.78
N HIS A 555 -14.69 8.28 -7.66
CA HIS A 555 -13.30 7.95 -7.35
C HIS A 555 -12.66 7.14 -8.48
N ASP A 556 -13.31 6.07 -8.93
CA ASP A 556 -12.76 5.21 -9.98
C ASP A 556 -12.66 5.91 -11.35
N VAL A 557 -13.60 6.81 -11.67
CA VAL A 557 -13.49 7.66 -12.87
C VAL A 557 -12.21 8.50 -12.81
N VAL A 558 -11.91 9.11 -11.66
CA VAL A 558 -10.69 9.90 -11.48
C VAL A 558 -9.45 9.01 -11.57
N ASP A 559 -9.44 7.88 -10.88
CA ASP A 559 -8.28 6.99 -10.81
C ASP A 559 -7.95 6.35 -12.17
N ILE A 560 -8.95 5.83 -12.89
CA ILE A 560 -8.75 5.23 -14.22
C ILE A 560 -8.37 6.31 -15.24
N THR A 561 -8.97 7.52 -15.17
CA THR A 561 -8.62 8.64 -16.06
C THR A 561 -7.20 9.12 -15.80
N ARG A 562 -6.79 9.26 -14.54
CA ARG A 562 -5.43 9.58 -14.14
C ARG A 562 -4.44 8.58 -14.75
N GLN A 563 -4.75 7.28 -14.68
CA GLN A 563 -3.92 6.23 -15.29
C GLN A 563 -3.84 6.36 -16.81
N ALA A 564 -4.95 6.67 -17.48
CA ALA A 564 -4.97 6.91 -18.93
C ALA A 564 -4.08 8.11 -19.32
N LEU A 565 -4.13 9.19 -18.55
CA LEU A 565 -3.28 10.37 -18.75
C LEU A 565 -1.79 10.05 -18.54
N GLN A 566 -1.45 9.20 -17.55
CA GLN A 566 -0.08 8.73 -17.33
C GLN A 566 0.46 7.97 -18.54
N LEU A 567 -0.32 7.06 -19.10
CA LEU A 567 0.06 6.34 -20.32
C LEU A 567 0.23 7.27 -21.53
N LYS A 568 -0.62 8.30 -21.62
CA LYS A 568 -0.49 9.32 -22.68
C LYS A 568 0.78 10.14 -22.51
N ALA A 569 1.12 10.51 -21.27
CA ALA A 569 2.35 11.23 -20.95
C ALA A 569 3.59 10.42 -21.32
N ASP A 570 3.61 9.11 -21.06
CA ASP A 570 4.71 8.22 -21.45
C ASP A 570 4.88 8.15 -22.97
N LYS A 571 3.77 8.18 -23.73
CA LYS A 571 3.79 8.23 -25.22
C LYS A 571 4.31 9.57 -25.73
N ILE A 572 3.83 10.70 -25.18
CA ILE A 572 4.31 12.05 -25.51
C ILE A 572 5.79 12.18 -25.20
N TYR A 573 6.23 11.70 -24.02
CA TYR A 573 7.63 11.71 -23.63
C TYR A 573 8.53 10.94 -24.60
N SER A 574 8.07 9.79 -25.10
CA SER A 574 8.84 9.03 -26.12
C SER A 574 9.05 9.84 -27.38
N ALA A 575 7.99 10.45 -27.90
CA ALA A 575 8.06 11.28 -29.10
C ALA A 575 8.88 12.55 -28.87
N LEU A 576 8.82 13.12 -27.65
CA LEU A 576 9.63 14.28 -27.26
C LEU A 576 11.14 13.94 -27.26
N VAL A 577 11.52 12.82 -26.65
CA VAL A 577 12.93 12.38 -26.62
C VAL A 577 13.44 12.06 -28.02
N GLU A 578 12.62 11.39 -28.84
CA GLU A 578 12.95 11.07 -30.22
C GLU A 578 13.17 12.32 -31.07
N SER A 579 12.22 13.28 -31.02
CA SER A 579 12.34 14.55 -31.76
C SER A 579 13.53 15.41 -31.31
N PHE A 580 13.85 15.39 -29.99
CA PHE A 580 15.05 16.04 -29.48
C PHE A 580 16.32 15.43 -30.06
N ASN A 581 16.43 14.10 -30.07
CA ASN A 581 17.60 13.39 -30.60
C ASN A 581 17.76 13.60 -32.11
N GLN A 582 16.65 13.70 -32.84
CA GLN A 582 16.63 13.98 -34.29
C GLN A 582 16.80 15.46 -34.61
N LYS A 583 16.86 16.33 -33.60
CA LYS A 583 16.89 17.80 -33.72
C LYS A 583 15.68 18.36 -34.50
N ASP A 584 14.52 17.67 -34.48
CA ASP A 584 13.28 18.14 -35.05
C ASP A 584 12.58 19.12 -34.08
N MET A 585 12.90 20.40 -34.25
CA MET A 585 12.38 21.47 -33.39
C MET A 585 10.85 21.59 -33.48
N THR A 586 10.26 21.34 -34.63
CA THR A 586 8.81 21.50 -34.83
C THR A 586 8.05 20.44 -34.05
N THR A 587 8.41 19.16 -34.22
CA THR A 587 7.80 18.06 -33.47
C THR A 587 8.13 18.17 -31.99
N PHE A 588 9.35 18.56 -31.63
CA PHE A 588 9.74 18.73 -30.24
C PHE A 588 8.85 19.77 -29.50
N LYS A 589 8.69 20.99 -30.08
CA LYS A 589 7.82 22.01 -29.48
C LYS A 589 6.38 21.54 -29.34
N LEU A 590 5.83 20.90 -30.37
CA LEU A 590 4.48 20.35 -30.31
C LEU A 590 4.32 19.33 -29.17
N GLN A 591 5.31 18.44 -28.96
CA GLN A 591 5.24 17.45 -27.87
C GLN A 591 5.47 18.10 -26.49
N ALA A 592 6.32 19.12 -26.40
CA ALA A 592 6.55 19.88 -25.18
C ALA A 592 5.26 20.60 -24.72
N ASP A 593 4.59 21.29 -25.62
CA ASP A 593 3.33 21.98 -25.34
C ASP A 593 2.24 20.99 -24.92
N ARG A 594 2.09 19.87 -25.62
CA ARG A 594 1.16 18.80 -25.27
C ARG A 594 1.42 18.21 -23.89
N LEU A 595 2.70 18.06 -23.50
CA LEU A 595 3.04 17.54 -22.18
C LEU A 595 2.64 18.52 -21.07
N LEU A 596 2.86 19.83 -21.30
CA LEU A 596 2.47 20.87 -20.33
C LEU A 596 0.94 21.00 -20.22
N GLU A 597 0.21 20.89 -21.32
CA GLU A 597 -1.26 20.85 -21.32
C GLU A 597 -1.79 19.61 -20.57
N LEU A 598 -1.14 18.44 -20.73
CA LEU A 598 -1.53 17.23 -20.03
C LEU A 598 -1.40 17.37 -18.52
N PHE A 599 -0.42 18.13 -18.00
CA PHE A 599 -0.33 18.44 -16.57
C PHE A 599 -1.55 19.23 -16.09
N ASP A 600 -2.08 20.17 -16.89
CA ASP A 600 -3.28 20.93 -16.54
C ASP A 600 -4.53 20.05 -16.52
N ASP A 601 -4.64 19.13 -17.47
CA ASP A 601 -5.72 18.15 -17.49
C ASP A 601 -5.65 17.22 -16.27
N LEU A 602 -4.45 16.75 -15.94
CA LEU A 602 -4.23 15.89 -14.77
C LEU A 602 -4.56 16.63 -13.46
N GLU A 603 -4.10 17.86 -13.31
CA GLU A 603 -4.44 18.73 -12.18
C GLU A 603 -5.95 18.89 -12.02
N ALA A 604 -6.64 19.15 -13.12
CA ALA A 604 -8.07 19.41 -13.10
C ALA A 604 -8.90 18.16 -12.75
N ILE A 605 -8.53 16.97 -13.25
CA ILE A 605 -9.26 15.75 -12.92
C ILE A 605 -9.03 15.34 -11.47
N LEU A 606 -7.80 15.44 -10.96
CA LEU A 606 -7.46 15.14 -9.59
C LEU A 606 -8.17 16.08 -8.59
N ALA A 607 -8.31 17.36 -8.92
CA ALA A 607 -9.03 18.34 -8.12
C ALA A 607 -10.53 18.04 -7.95
N SER A 608 -11.08 17.08 -8.70
CA SER A 608 -12.49 16.70 -8.66
C SER A 608 -12.83 15.57 -7.68
N SER A 609 -11.84 15.06 -6.93
CA SER A 609 -12.04 14.05 -5.87
C SER A 609 -11.20 14.38 -4.65
N GLU A 610 -11.81 14.26 -3.47
CA GLU A 610 -11.16 14.54 -2.18
C GLU A 610 -9.97 13.61 -1.89
N ASP A 611 -9.97 12.41 -2.46
CA ASP A 611 -8.91 11.42 -2.29
C ASP A 611 -7.59 11.81 -2.98
N PHE A 612 -7.64 12.82 -3.87
CA PHE A 612 -6.50 13.22 -4.69
C PHE A 612 -6.11 14.71 -4.48
N LEU A 613 -6.17 15.18 -3.23
CA LEU A 613 -5.85 16.57 -2.88
C LEU A 613 -4.63 16.68 -1.96
N LEU A 614 -3.64 17.49 -2.39
CA LEU A 614 -2.49 17.83 -1.55
C LEU A 614 -2.92 18.58 -0.28
N GLY A 615 -3.95 19.41 -0.37
CA GLY A 615 -4.47 20.19 0.74
C GLY A 615 -4.86 19.33 1.93
N THR A 616 -5.57 18.24 1.70
CA THR A 616 -5.98 17.27 2.74
C THR A 616 -4.77 16.70 3.49
N TRP A 617 -3.73 16.27 2.77
CA TRP A 617 -2.50 15.75 3.37
C TRP A 617 -1.78 16.77 4.26
N LEU A 618 -1.62 18.00 3.77
CA LEU A 618 -0.96 19.05 4.51
C LEU A 618 -1.79 19.52 5.72
N GLU A 619 -3.11 19.56 5.58
CA GLU A 619 -4.01 19.95 6.67
C GLU A 619 -3.99 18.90 7.80
N MET A 620 -4.00 17.61 7.48
CA MET A 620 -3.85 16.54 8.47
C MET A 620 -2.57 16.72 9.31
N ALA A 621 -1.45 17.09 8.68
CA ALA A 621 -0.20 17.33 9.40
C ALA A 621 -0.29 18.57 10.30
N LYS A 622 -0.80 19.68 9.79
CA LYS A 622 -0.92 20.95 10.55
C LYS A 622 -1.90 20.86 11.72
N ASN A 623 -2.97 20.08 11.57
CA ASN A 623 -3.97 19.87 12.62
C ASN A 623 -3.43 19.11 13.85
N LEU A 624 -2.25 18.51 13.75
CA LEU A 624 -1.55 17.92 14.89
C LEU A 624 -0.76 18.95 15.71
N ALA A 625 -0.51 20.13 15.17
CA ALA A 625 0.31 21.15 15.80
C ALA A 625 -0.43 21.85 16.95
N THR A 626 0.29 22.15 18.01
CA THR A 626 -0.20 22.92 19.17
C THR A 626 0.21 24.40 19.09
N ASN A 627 1.12 24.73 18.19
CA ASN A 627 1.64 26.08 17.96
C ASN A 627 2.18 26.25 16.53
N ASP A 628 2.53 27.48 16.13
CA ASP A 628 2.99 27.79 14.78
C ASP A 628 4.35 27.12 14.43
N ALA A 629 5.24 26.93 15.40
CA ALA A 629 6.52 26.28 15.17
C ALA A 629 6.33 24.79 14.80
N GLU A 630 5.44 24.10 15.53
CA GLU A 630 5.04 22.73 15.21
C GLU A 630 4.31 22.65 13.87
N SER A 631 3.41 23.60 13.58
CA SER A 631 2.71 23.63 12.29
C SER A 631 3.68 23.76 11.11
N LYS A 632 4.73 24.59 11.24
CA LYS A 632 5.79 24.70 10.23
C LYS A 632 6.59 23.41 10.11
N LEU A 633 6.96 22.81 11.23
CA LEU A 633 7.74 21.58 11.26
C LEU A 633 6.98 20.40 10.63
N TYR A 634 5.70 20.24 10.96
CA TYR A 634 4.89 19.14 10.48
C TYR A 634 4.56 19.31 8.99
N GLU A 635 4.25 20.53 8.53
CA GLU A 635 4.07 20.80 7.10
C GLU A 635 5.37 20.55 6.32
N TYR A 636 6.53 20.96 6.85
CA TYR A 636 7.83 20.65 6.24
C TYR A 636 8.04 19.14 6.11
N ASN A 637 7.75 18.36 7.15
CA ASN A 637 7.81 16.90 7.12
C ASN A 637 6.85 16.33 6.07
N ALA A 638 5.60 16.81 6.02
CA ALA A 638 4.58 16.32 5.10
C ALA A 638 4.95 16.57 3.63
N ARG A 639 5.52 17.74 3.31
CA ARG A 639 5.98 18.10 1.97
C ARG A 639 7.23 17.31 1.57
N ASN A 640 8.21 17.16 2.47
CA ASN A 640 9.41 16.39 2.20
C ASN A 640 9.10 14.91 1.98
N GLN A 641 8.24 14.32 2.79
CA GLN A 641 7.92 12.90 2.71
C GLN A 641 7.49 12.48 1.30
N ILE A 642 6.71 13.32 0.60
CA ILE A 642 6.19 13.04 -0.74
C ILE A 642 7.04 13.58 -1.89
N THR A 643 8.16 14.26 -1.62
CA THR A 643 9.02 14.91 -2.63
C THR A 643 10.51 14.62 -2.44
N LEU A 644 11.17 15.36 -1.52
CA LEU A 644 12.60 15.31 -1.27
C LEU A 644 12.89 14.89 0.17
N TRP A 645 13.72 13.87 0.35
CA TRP A 645 14.24 13.55 1.68
C TRP A 645 15.71 14.03 1.76
N GLY A 646 16.02 14.63 2.89
CA GLY A 646 17.35 15.19 3.12
C GLY A 646 17.53 16.58 2.51
N PRO A 647 18.51 17.36 3.06
CA PRO A 647 18.68 18.78 2.72
C PRO A 647 19.14 19.03 1.27
N ARG A 648 19.69 18.01 0.61
CA ARG A 648 20.15 18.06 -0.79
C ARG A 648 19.26 17.25 -1.73
N GLY A 649 18.18 16.64 -1.21
CA GLY A 649 17.34 15.71 -1.95
C GLY A 649 18.07 14.39 -2.20
N GLU A 650 18.61 13.80 -1.15
CA GLU A 650 19.30 12.51 -1.14
C GLU A 650 18.40 11.41 -1.66
N ILE A 651 17.12 11.42 -1.27
CA ILE A 651 16.07 10.60 -1.88
C ILE A 651 15.05 11.52 -2.55
N ARG A 652 14.72 11.25 -3.81
CA ARG A 652 13.78 12.03 -4.61
C ARG A 652 12.67 11.18 -5.17
N ASP A 653 11.45 11.71 -5.10
CA ASP A 653 10.26 11.14 -5.75
C ASP A 653 9.97 9.67 -5.34
N TYR A 654 10.46 9.21 -4.18
CA TYR A 654 10.23 7.85 -3.73
C TYR A 654 8.75 7.62 -3.40
N ALA A 655 8.19 8.46 -2.53
CA ALA A 655 6.80 8.40 -2.09
C ALA A 655 5.90 9.39 -2.86
N ASN A 656 6.19 9.62 -4.14
CA ASN A 656 5.46 10.59 -4.95
C ASN A 656 3.96 10.29 -5.00
N LYS A 657 3.17 11.37 -4.98
CA LYS A 657 1.71 11.32 -5.03
C LYS A 657 1.21 11.98 -6.31
N GLN A 658 0.12 11.46 -6.84
CA GLN A 658 -0.57 12.07 -7.98
C GLN A 658 -1.80 12.80 -7.43
N TRP A 659 -1.57 13.94 -6.79
CA TRP A 659 -2.60 14.79 -6.20
C TRP A 659 -2.65 16.16 -6.89
N SER A 660 -3.86 16.76 -6.95
CA SER A 660 -4.01 18.17 -7.29
C SER A 660 -3.22 19.02 -6.30
N GLY A 661 -2.54 20.03 -6.79
CA GLY A 661 -1.64 20.90 -6.06
C GLY A 661 -0.15 20.50 -6.19
N ILE A 662 0.21 19.22 -6.06
CA ILE A 662 1.60 18.79 -6.31
C ILE A 662 1.88 18.67 -7.81
N VAL A 663 0.88 18.35 -8.62
CA VAL A 663 0.99 18.32 -10.09
C VAL A 663 1.30 19.70 -10.63
N SER A 664 0.53 20.71 -10.21
CA SER A 664 0.71 22.09 -10.68
C SER A 664 1.96 22.79 -10.14
N ASP A 665 2.32 22.56 -8.88
CA ASP A 665 3.34 23.35 -8.19
C ASP A 665 4.69 22.65 -8.03
N TYR A 666 4.76 21.34 -8.32
CA TYR A 666 6.01 20.59 -8.19
C TYR A 666 6.38 19.84 -9.48
N PHE A 667 5.46 19.03 -10.04
CA PHE A 667 5.81 18.25 -11.23
C PHE A 667 5.88 19.11 -12.48
N LYS A 668 4.83 19.87 -12.82
CA LYS A 668 4.77 20.71 -14.01
C LYS A 668 5.93 21.73 -14.09
N PRO A 669 6.25 22.51 -13.04
CA PRO A 669 7.36 23.46 -13.11
C PRO A 669 8.71 22.82 -13.36
N ARG A 670 8.97 21.62 -12.79
CA ARG A 670 10.21 20.88 -13.07
C ARG A 670 10.33 20.52 -14.56
N TRP A 671 9.24 20.07 -15.16
CA TRP A 671 9.17 19.77 -16.58
C TRP A 671 9.31 21.02 -17.43
N ALA A 672 8.69 22.15 -17.07
CA ALA A 672 8.85 23.41 -17.78
C ALA A 672 10.32 23.87 -17.85
N ILE A 673 11.05 23.82 -16.73
CA ILE A 673 12.49 24.15 -16.68
C ILE A 673 13.30 23.18 -17.55
N PHE A 674 12.99 21.91 -17.52
CA PHE A 674 13.70 20.90 -18.32
C PHE A 674 13.46 21.11 -19.82
N LEU A 675 12.21 21.34 -20.23
CA LEU A 675 11.83 21.61 -21.62
C LEU A 675 12.45 22.91 -22.15
N ASP A 676 12.53 23.97 -21.32
CA ASP A 676 13.23 25.21 -21.63
C ASP A 676 14.74 24.97 -21.91
N GLY A 677 15.36 24.16 -21.06
CA GLY A 677 16.76 23.76 -21.24
C GLY A 677 17.01 22.97 -22.54
N LEU A 678 16.10 22.04 -22.86
CA LEU A 678 16.14 21.29 -24.13
C LEU A 678 15.92 22.20 -25.36
N THR A 679 14.94 23.09 -25.28
CA THR A 679 14.66 24.09 -26.32
C THR A 679 15.88 24.97 -26.57
N THR A 680 16.53 25.45 -25.51
CA THR A 680 17.75 26.28 -25.59
C THR A 680 18.89 25.52 -26.27
N SER A 681 19.10 24.25 -25.91
CA SER A 681 20.13 23.40 -26.52
C SER A 681 19.89 23.22 -28.02
N LEU A 682 18.65 22.92 -28.43
CA LEU A 682 18.28 22.77 -29.84
C LEU A 682 18.43 24.08 -30.63
N THR A 683 17.96 25.19 -30.08
CA THR A 683 17.96 26.51 -30.75
C THR A 683 19.39 27.01 -30.96
N LYS A 684 20.26 26.84 -29.95
CA LYS A 684 21.65 27.32 -30.01
C LYS A 684 22.62 26.31 -30.60
N GLY A 685 22.18 25.08 -30.88
CA GLY A 685 23.07 24.00 -31.33
C GLY A 685 24.16 23.60 -30.32
N THR A 686 23.92 23.89 -29.03
CA THR A 686 24.91 23.61 -27.95
C THR A 686 24.59 22.29 -27.25
N SER A 687 25.61 21.71 -26.63
CA SER A 687 25.42 20.50 -25.80
C SER A 687 24.51 20.81 -24.60
N LEU A 688 23.68 19.80 -24.25
CA LEU A 688 22.77 19.91 -23.12
C LEU A 688 23.56 19.93 -21.79
N ASN A 689 23.41 20.98 -21.02
CA ASN A 689 23.96 21.07 -19.68
C ASN A 689 22.93 20.60 -18.63
N ILE A 690 22.87 19.28 -18.47
CA ILE A 690 21.91 18.65 -17.54
C ILE A 690 22.18 19.02 -16.06
N THR A 691 23.44 19.23 -15.69
CA THR A 691 23.79 19.63 -14.32
C THR A 691 23.16 20.98 -13.98
N ARG A 692 23.32 21.98 -14.86
CA ARG A 692 22.72 23.33 -14.68
C ARG A 692 21.18 23.28 -14.63
N ILE A 693 20.57 22.44 -15.47
CA ILE A 693 19.13 22.26 -15.46
C ILE A 693 18.67 21.65 -14.12
N ASN A 694 19.34 20.61 -13.65
CA ASN A 694 19.02 19.99 -12.36
C ASN A 694 19.23 20.94 -11.17
N GLU A 695 20.25 21.79 -11.21
CA GLU A 695 20.46 22.84 -10.21
C GLU A 695 19.32 23.86 -10.20
N ARG A 696 18.85 24.28 -11.39
CA ARG A 696 17.69 25.16 -11.49
C ARG A 696 16.44 24.52 -10.94
N ILE A 697 16.15 23.26 -11.32
CA ILE A 697 15.00 22.50 -10.82
C ILE A 697 15.04 22.44 -9.29
N PHE A 698 16.19 22.12 -8.71
CA PHE A 698 16.34 22.04 -7.26
C PHE A 698 16.14 23.40 -6.58
N LYS A 699 16.77 24.45 -7.08
CA LYS A 699 16.75 25.79 -6.47
C LYS A 699 15.43 26.53 -6.69
N GLU A 700 14.80 26.36 -7.86
CA GLU A 700 13.63 27.15 -8.25
C GLU A 700 12.30 26.43 -7.89
N VAL A 701 12.29 25.10 -7.79
CA VAL A 701 11.06 24.31 -7.57
C VAL A 701 11.15 23.42 -6.32
N GLU A 702 12.09 22.49 -6.29
CA GLU A 702 12.05 21.39 -5.33
C GLU A 702 12.29 21.85 -3.89
N LYS A 703 13.37 22.58 -3.65
CA LYS A 703 13.67 23.13 -2.31
C LYS A 703 12.63 24.17 -1.86
N PRO A 704 12.22 25.16 -2.69
CA PRO A 704 11.15 26.08 -2.33
C PRO A 704 9.81 25.39 -1.99
N PHE A 705 9.44 24.32 -2.71
CA PHE A 705 8.21 23.58 -2.43
C PHE A 705 8.23 22.96 -1.02
N THR A 706 9.36 22.41 -0.56
CA THR A 706 9.47 21.84 0.78
C THR A 706 9.34 22.87 1.90
N LEU A 707 9.69 24.14 1.64
CA LEU A 707 9.62 25.24 2.59
C LEU A 707 8.38 26.11 2.43
N SER A 708 7.55 25.84 1.43
CA SER A 708 6.37 26.64 1.11
C SER A 708 5.29 26.50 2.19
N ARG A 709 4.54 27.60 2.38
CA ARG A 709 3.35 27.67 3.24
C ARG A 709 2.08 27.90 2.44
N LYS A 710 2.13 27.68 1.12
CA LYS A 710 0.97 27.81 0.24
C LYS A 710 -0.13 26.86 0.69
N ILE A 711 -1.33 27.40 0.84
CA ILE A 711 -2.55 26.65 1.18
C ILE A 711 -3.15 26.07 -0.08
N TYR A 712 -3.59 24.83 0.00
CA TYR A 712 -4.25 24.12 -1.09
C TYR A 712 -5.68 23.74 -0.68
N PRO A 713 -6.60 23.58 -1.64
CA PRO A 713 -7.96 23.12 -1.35
C PRO A 713 -7.98 21.75 -0.66
N THR A 714 -8.89 21.62 0.30
CA THR A 714 -9.19 20.36 1.01
C THR A 714 -10.52 19.75 0.55
N ASN A 715 -11.30 20.51 -0.21
CA ASN A 715 -12.56 20.04 -0.78
C ASN A 715 -12.45 19.92 -2.30
N ALA A 716 -13.06 18.89 -2.83
CA ALA A 716 -13.12 18.68 -4.27
C ALA A 716 -13.88 19.82 -5.00
N THR A 717 -13.43 20.13 -6.20
CA THR A 717 -14.11 21.10 -7.04
C THR A 717 -15.25 20.41 -7.80
N GLU A 718 -16.45 21.01 -7.81
CA GLU A 718 -17.60 20.50 -8.59
C GLU A 718 -17.41 20.54 -10.12
N LYS A 719 -16.26 20.97 -10.58
CA LYS A 719 -15.95 21.15 -12.02
C LYS A 719 -15.99 19.85 -12.82
N TRP A 720 -15.97 18.67 -12.18
CA TRP A 720 -16.10 17.40 -12.91
C TRP A 720 -17.39 17.32 -13.74
N LEU A 721 -18.48 18.02 -13.35
CA LEU A 721 -19.71 18.15 -14.11
C LEU A 721 -19.54 18.95 -15.43
N LYS A 722 -18.60 19.90 -15.49
CA LYS A 722 -18.26 20.66 -16.71
C LYS A 722 -17.38 19.87 -17.68
N TYR A 723 -16.58 18.92 -17.20
CA TYR A 723 -15.80 18.01 -18.05
C TYR A 723 -16.67 16.93 -18.72
N ARG A 724 -18.01 16.96 -18.51
CA ARG A 724 -19.00 16.24 -19.32
C ARG A 724 -18.86 16.50 -20.82
N SER A 725 -18.30 17.62 -21.24
CA SER A 725 -18.17 17.98 -22.65
C SER A 725 -16.87 17.42 -23.23
N MET A 726 -17.02 16.45 -24.08
CA MET A 726 -16.24 16.01 -25.25
C MET A 726 -14.76 16.48 -25.46
N ASN A 727 -14.24 17.50 -24.78
CA ASN A 727 -12.86 17.96 -24.96
C ASN A 727 -11.84 16.99 -24.36
N PHE A 728 -12.15 16.37 -23.21
CA PHE A 728 -11.28 15.39 -22.57
C PHE A 728 -11.10 14.13 -23.43
N ILE A 729 -12.20 13.65 -24.01
CA ILE A 729 -12.20 12.52 -24.94
C ILE A 729 -11.42 12.89 -26.22
N LYS A 730 -11.45 14.14 -26.66
CA LYS A 730 -10.68 14.63 -27.82
C LYS A 730 -9.18 14.58 -27.58
N ILE A 731 -8.68 14.95 -26.40
CA ILE A 731 -7.23 15.03 -26.11
C ILE A 731 -6.59 13.63 -26.01
N VAL A 732 -7.26 12.66 -25.39
CA VAL A 732 -6.73 11.30 -25.23
C VAL A 732 -6.96 10.40 -26.45
N ILE A 733 -8.07 10.55 -27.17
CA ILE A 733 -8.47 9.63 -28.26
C ILE A 733 -8.14 10.17 -29.65
N ILE A 734 -8.08 11.50 -29.87
CA ILE A 734 -7.94 12.06 -31.19
C ILE A 734 -6.51 12.47 -31.53
N ASP A 735 -5.64 11.51 -31.64
CA ASP A 735 -4.64 11.57 -32.72
C ASP A 735 -5.32 10.99 -34.00
N LYS A 736 -5.55 11.80 -35.00
CA LYS A 736 -6.18 11.37 -36.27
C LYS A 736 -5.50 10.17 -36.90
N ARG A 737 -4.20 9.95 -36.66
CA ARG A 737 -3.46 8.75 -37.08
C ARG A 737 -3.86 7.50 -36.29
N THR A 738 -4.12 7.61 -34.99
CA THR A 738 -4.54 6.48 -34.15
C THR A 738 -5.94 6.02 -34.54
N LEU A 739 -6.84 6.93 -34.86
CA LEU A 739 -8.19 6.61 -35.39
C LEU A 739 -8.12 5.98 -36.80
N TYR A 740 -7.24 6.45 -37.65
CA TYR A 740 -7.02 5.87 -38.98
C TYR A 740 -6.42 4.46 -38.90
N ASN A 741 -5.40 4.27 -38.07
CA ASN A 741 -4.78 2.96 -37.84
C ASN A 741 -5.73 1.98 -37.14
N SER A 742 -6.55 2.44 -36.21
CA SER A 742 -7.59 1.64 -35.58
C SER A 742 -8.69 1.22 -36.54
N ARG A 743 -9.07 2.11 -37.51
CA ARG A 743 -9.98 1.76 -38.60
C ARG A 743 -9.40 0.70 -39.54
N ILE A 744 -8.13 0.83 -39.90
CA ILE A 744 -7.44 -0.16 -40.77
C ILE A 744 -7.29 -1.51 -40.03
N LYS A 745 -6.88 -1.51 -38.75
CA LYS A 745 -6.82 -2.72 -37.96
C LYS A 745 -8.19 -3.36 -37.77
N LEU A 746 -9.22 -2.57 -37.57
CA LEU A 746 -10.60 -3.05 -37.47
C LEU A 746 -11.12 -3.64 -38.80
N GLN A 747 -10.78 -3.01 -39.92
CA GLN A 747 -11.10 -3.55 -41.28
C GLN A 747 -10.34 -4.86 -41.54
N ASN A 748 -9.06 -4.92 -41.25
CA ASN A 748 -8.22 -6.12 -41.41
C ASN A 748 -8.69 -7.26 -40.46
N TRP A 749 -9.09 -6.92 -39.24
CA TRP A 749 -9.64 -7.87 -38.29
C TRP A 749 -11.05 -8.37 -38.70
N LYS A 750 -11.91 -7.51 -39.27
CA LYS A 750 -13.18 -7.93 -39.86
C LYS A 750 -12.98 -8.91 -41.02
N GLN A 751 -12.01 -8.63 -41.88
CA GLN A 751 -11.66 -9.47 -43.04
C GLN A 751 -11.09 -10.83 -42.59
N GLN A 752 -10.16 -10.84 -41.59
CA GLN A 752 -9.64 -12.08 -41.03
C GLN A 752 -10.71 -12.90 -40.29
N ARG A 753 -11.69 -12.25 -39.67
CA ARG A 753 -12.77 -12.93 -38.95
C ARG A 753 -13.84 -13.45 -39.88
N GLN A 754 -14.10 -12.77 -40.96
CA GLN A 754 -14.96 -13.26 -42.03
C GLN A 754 -14.37 -14.55 -42.66
N ILE A 755 -13.07 -14.54 -42.92
CA ILE A 755 -12.32 -15.74 -43.38
C ILE A 755 -12.35 -16.90 -42.37
N ARG A 756 -12.26 -16.59 -41.06
CA ARG A 756 -12.35 -17.60 -40.00
C ARG A 756 -13.78 -18.04 -39.67
N ALA A 757 -14.79 -17.23 -39.93
CA ALA A 757 -16.20 -17.57 -39.74
C ALA A 757 -16.72 -18.51 -40.83
N GLU A 758 -16.19 -18.38 -42.04
CA GLU A 758 -16.44 -19.28 -43.14
C GLU A 758 -15.82 -20.69 -42.94
N SER A 759 -14.79 -20.79 -42.06
CA SER A 759 -14.07 -22.04 -41.79
C SER A 759 -14.56 -22.86 -40.61
N LYS A 760 -15.49 -22.40 -39.76
CA LYS A 760 -16.03 -23.14 -38.59
C LYS A 760 -17.48 -22.83 -38.25
N LYS A 761 -18.41 -23.73 -38.53
CA LYS A 761 -19.82 -23.68 -38.10
C LYS A 761 -19.99 -24.14 -36.65
N GLY A 762 -20.64 -23.29 -35.80
CA GLY A 762 -21.00 -23.62 -34.40
C GLY A 762 -21.83 -22.53 -33.74
N GLU A 763 -22.91 -22.87 -33.07
CA GLU A 763 -24.04 -22.01 -32.64
C GLU A 763 -23.77 -20.95 -31.54
N ASN A 764 -22.69 -21.01 -30.80
CA ASN A 764 -22.41 -20.05 -29.71
C ASN A 764 -21.84 -18.68 -30.14
N ARG A 765 -21.80 -18.41 -31.44
CA ARG A 765 -21.22 -17.20 -32.01
C ARG A 765 -22.21 -16.08 -32.28
N LYS A 766 -23.50 -16.38 -32.31
CA LYS A 766 -24.54 -15.42 -32.66
C LYS A 766 -24.70 -14.33 -31.60
N PHE A 767 -24.63 -14.71 -30.33
CA PHE A 767 -24.78 -13.79 -29.20
C PHE A 767 -23.59 -12.80 -29.08
N ALA A 768 -22.36 -13.28 -29.15
CA ALA A 768 -21.16 -12.45 -29.12
C ALA A 768 -21.03 -11.54 -30.35
N TYR A 769 -21.58 -11.97 -31.50
CA TYR A 769 -21.60 -11.19 -32.73
C TYR A 769 -22.64 -10.07 -32.68
N GLU A 770 -23.83 -10.32 -32.12
CA GLU A 770 -24.88 -9.32 -31.97
C GLU A 770 -24.54 -8.26 -30.90
N LEU A 771 -23.90 -8.66 -29.83
CA LEU A 771 -23.38 -7.73 -28.82
C LEU A 771 -22.32 -6.79 -29.41
N TYR A 772 -21.37 -7.34 -30.15
CA TYR A 772 -20.34 -6.60 -30.85
C TYR A 772 -20.89 -5.67 -31.95
N LYS A 773 -21.94 -6.10 -32.65
CA LYS A 773 -22.63 -5.29 -33.68
C LYS A 773 -23.32 -4.08 -33.06
N LYS A 774 -23.87 -4.24 -31.86
CA LYS A 774 -24.48 -3.18 -31.07
C LYS A 774 -23.44 -2.16 -30.61
N GLU A 775 -22.28 -2.62 -30.14
CA GLU A 775 -21.15 -1.76 -29.76
C GLU A 775 -20.58 -0.96 -30.92
N LEU A 776 -20.40 -1.62 -32.07
CA LEU A 776 -19.95 -0.96 -33.30
C LEU A 776 -20.96 0.08 -33.82
N HIS A 777 -22.26 -0.21 -33.71
CA HIS A 777 -23.30 0.72 -34.11
C HIS A 777 -23.28 1.97 -33.20
N THR A 778 -23.06 1.80 -31.91
CA THR A 778 -22.94 2.89 -30.93
C THR A 778 -21.71 3.74 -31.22
N ILE A 779 -20.56 3.12 -31.51
CA ILE A 779 -19.31 3.82 -31.88
C ILE A 779 -19.49 4.54 -33.23
N HIS A 780 -20.16 3.94 -34.19
CA HIS A 780 -20.40 4.54 -35.50
C HIS A 780 -21.38 5.71 -35.42
N LYS A 781 -22.46 5.58 -34.63
CA LYS A 781 -23.43 6.64 -34.37
C LYS A 781 -22.78 7.83 -33.66
N TYR A 782 -21.89 7.56 -32.71
CA TYR A 782 -21.11 8.58 -32.02
C TYR A 782 -20.13 9.29 -32.95
N LEU A 783 -19.41 8.56 -33.80
CA LEU A 783 -18.47 9.13 -34.76
C LEU A 783 -19.15 9.95 -35.86
N SER A 784 -20.40 9.60 -36.24
CA SER A 784 -21.20 10.35 -37.23
C SER A 784 -21.82 11.64 -36.67
N THR A 785 -21.89 11.76 -35.32
CA THR A 785 -22.43 13.00 -34.67
C THR A 785 -21.33 14.03 -34.35
N LEU A 786 -20.07 13.73 -34.63
CA LEU A 786 -18.98 14.69 -34.50
C LEU A 786 -19.00 15.70 -35.65
N PRO A 787 -18.97 16.99 -35.38
CA PRO A 787 -18.96 17.99 -36.45
C PRO A 787 -17.75 17.86 -37.33
N SER A 788 -17.95 17.87 -38.65
CA SER A 788 -16.87 17.90 -39.64
C SER A 788 -16.15 19.25 -39.51
N THR A 789 -14.99 19.29 -38.89
CA THR A 789 -14.15 20.48 -38.86
C THR A 789 -13.46 20.65 -40.19
N SER A 790 -14.11 21.39 -41.10
CA SER A 790 -13.41 22.07 -42.22
C SER A 790 -12.61 23.21 -41.59
N ALA A 791 -11.30 23.05 -41.53
CA ALA A 791 -10.39 24.11 -41.10
C ALA A 791 -10.48 25.28 -42.12
N ARG A 792 -11.04 26.43 -41.73
CA ARG A 792 -10.74 27.70 -42.39
C ARG A 792 -9.44 28.26 -41.81
N PRO A 793 -8.52 28.79 -42.63
CA PRO A 793 -7.32 29.43 -42.10
C PRO A 793 -7.70 30.74 -41.43
N VAL A 794 -7.29 30.93 -40.21
CA VAL A 794 -7.39 32.22 -39.48
C VAL A 794 -6.17 33.03 -39.86
N ASN A 795 -6.37 34.12 -40.62
CA ASN A 795 -5.37 35.14 -40.85
C ASN A 795 -5.14 35.93 -39.55
N TYR A 796 -3.93 35.83 -39.00
CA TYR A 796 -3.45 36.80 -38.00
C TYR A 796 -2.93 38.06 -38.72
N ARG A 797 -3.56 39.19 -38.42
CA ARG A 797 -2.91 40.50 -38.40
C ARG A 797 -2.54 40.87 -36.98
#